data_88a5dfe8691d23f5cf9f6a2d9b82b81e
#
_entry.id   88a5dfe8691d23f5cf9f6a2d9b82b81e
#
_cell.length_a   1.000
_cell.length_b   1.000
_cell.length_c   1.000
_cell.angle_alpha   90.00
_cell.angle_beta   90.00
_cell.angle_gamma   90.00
#
_symmetry.space_group_name_H-M   'P 1'
#
loop_
_entity.id
_entity.type
_entity.pdbx_description
1 polymer ?
#
loop_
_entity_poly.entity_id
_entity_poly.type
_entity_poly.pdbx_seq_one_letter_code
_entity_poly.pdbx_strand_id
1 'polypeptide(L)'
;MHALVIGIDEYLHNAHVPEVVKRADLPEPDRLVNENGFGPNLTGAVADAHSIYEYLKDSLRIPTSQIRLLLNKQATRVKIIEELQYLATTENIKRDAPILIYYAGHGGSGTPPLEWHYEEGETIECLIPYDYNTVESTLITHAIPDRTLGFLLDNIAESHGDNITVIFDCCHSASGTRDSDAVSLNSGEPDAIPREVKTEIPIPNDLDSTLEPRRNNGLIPRAIRLGQGSHILLSACDSREKSWELHGRGIFTKALLKALKEVSVNNPITYTDLLDRIPRFMNKRIVQNPQCEGLQRDRYLFQKKRAMRGYVFKVQSDGTKYIMHAGEGHGITEGSGFSLRFYDGDKLSDALLHTASPSRLEPFRTELDVPNDKPLQLSSTGLAYQVSVGAKEALRVYVGPDQMLDELRKQISGENSPLPGSTDMRISLSSNLEDAHIRVESGEGSAVFEFHMLSGIPSWETMKVVHSVPITDLGAIAEVLQYAARYSWHLRRQHPAPYITKMKFVQLCFTELEESVGSALDINSTFKPVGDNLISDSDGAVKLQLDPTRPRYFGLKITNTSTVPMYVAAFLFDSDLSIRTYYLPPTAGTGKIAQPPLRPRSETDQPGILTIGYGAAGSAPFYYRLQDGLDEELSFLRVFVSTKHMDLSFIEQRKPFREVPKGKPKAEPVKDDQAVEQAIANERAFKKSRGFSTPPISRATPELWEAITIPVYQTRAPVGAESTNVDQK
;
A
#
# COMPACT_ATOMS: atom_id res chain seq x y z
N MET A 1 -4.19 5.59 23.45
CA MET A 1 -4.85 5.83 22.14
C MET A 1 -5.61 7.13 22.23
N HIS A 2 -5.57 7.96 21.19
CA HIS A 2 -6.45 9.11 21.03
C HIS A 2 -7.39 8.87 19.87
N ALA A 3 -8.62 9.43 19.92
CA ALA A 3 -9.58 9.20 18.86
C ALA A 3 -10.41 10.45 18.56
N LEU A 4 -10.71 10.64 17.26
CA LEU A 4 -11.72 11.55 16.74
C LEU A 4 -12.81 10.70 16.06
N VAL A 5 -14.03 10.82 16.55
CA VAL A 5 -15.19 10.04 16.08
C VAL A 5 -16.26 11.02 15.60
N ILE A 6 -16.67 10.89 14.34
CA ILE A 6 -17.59 11.79 13.66
C ILE A 6 -18.78 11.01 13.13
N GLY A 7 -20.00 11.49 13.38
CA GLY A 7 -21.24 10.92 12.87
C GLY A 7 -22.23 12.00 12.44
N ILE A 8 -22.67 11.96 11.18
CA ILE A 8 -23.57 12.99 10.62
C ILE A 8 -24.75 12.31 9.94
N ASP A 9 -25.94 12.44 10.52
CA ASP A 9 -27.21 12.04 9.94
C ASP A 9 -27.94 13.23 9.31
N GLU A 10 -27.85 14.41 9.94
CA GLU A 10 -28.55 15.61 9.56
C GLU A 10 -27.58 16.61 8.92
N TYR A 11 -28.00 17.25 7.84
CA TYR A 11 -27.19 18.25 7.14
C TYR A 11 -27.95 19.58 7.11
N LEU A 12 -27.24 20.67 7.37
CA LEU A 12 -27.82 22.01 7.38
C LEU A 12 -28.02 22.48 5.94
N HIS A 13 -29.28 22.52 5.51
CA HIS A 13 -29.65 22.98 4.18
C HIS A 13 -30.16 24.43 4.25
N ASN A 14 -29.33 25.40 4.00
CA ASN A 14 -29.77 26.76 3.71
C ASN A 14 -29.91 26.93 2.20
N ALA A 15 -31.07 26.61 1.69
CA ALA A 15 -31.41 26.71 0.28
C ALA A 15 -31.48 28.17 -0.20
N HIS A 16 -30.36 28.76 -0.54
CA HIS A 16 -30.27 29.85 -1.49
C HIS A 16 -29.19 29.56 -2.50
N VAL A 17 -29.41 28.54 -3.34
CA VAL A 17 -28.72 28.45 -4.62
C VAL A 17 -29.23 29.63 -5.46
N PRO A 18 -28.35 30.53 -5.96
CA PRO A 18 -28.77 31.57 -6.88
C PRO A 18 -29.52 30.96 -8.05
N GLU A 19 -30.58 31.63 -8.54
CA GLU A 19 -31.51 31.16 -9.58
C GLU A 19 -30.88 30.70 -10.90
N VAL A 20 -29.59 30.84 -11.07
CA VAL A 20 -28.82 30.49 -12.28
C VAL A 20 -28.62 28.99 -12.47
N VAL A 21 -28.93 28.12 -11.50
CA VAL A 21 -28.69 26.67 -11.58
C VAL A 21 -29.97 25.84 -11.50
N LYS A 22 -31.14 26.41 -11.74
CA LYS A 22 -32.36 25.59 -11.93
C LYS A 22 -32.33 24.91 -13.30
N ARG A 23 -31.78 23.71 -13.37
CA ARG A 23 -31.93 22.84 -14.54
C ARG A 23 -33.31 22.20 -14.51
N ALA A 24 -34.14 22.60 -15.49
CA ALA A 24 -35.52 22.11 -15.68
C ALA A 24 -35.60 20.74 -16.39
N ASP A 25 -34.50 20.09 -16.76
CA ASP A 25 -34.53 18.96 -17.68
C ASP A 25 -33.69 17.78 -17.14
N LEU A 26 -34.13 17.14 -16.05
CA LEU A 26 -33.57 15.85 -15.63
C LEU A 26 -34.69 14.76 -15.70
N PRO A 27 -34.40 13.59 -16.26
CA PRO A 27 -35.39 12.48 -16.33
C PRO A 27 -35.60 11.81 -14.96
N GLU A 28 -36.78 11.25 -14.78
CA GLU A 28 -37.49 10.79 -13.58
C GLU A 28 -36.98 9.60 -12.78
N PRO A 29 -35.76 9.16 -12.56
CA PRO A 29 -35.55 8.27 -11.43
C PRO A 29 -34.85 8.91 -10.19
N ASP A 30 -34.60 10.21 -10.17
CA ASP A 30 -33.84 10.86 -9.08
C ASP A 30 -34.72 11.43 -7.94
N ARG A 31 -35.85 10.82 -7.64
CA ARG A 31 -36.79 11.25 -6.57
C ARG A 31 -36.31 11.00 -5.12
N LEU A 32 -35.06 10.63 -4.91
CA LEU A 32 -34.45 10.55 -3.56
C LEU A 32 -33.69 11.82 -3.18
N VAL A 33 -33.79 12.87 -3.97
CA VAL A 33 -33.20 14.19 -3.66
C VAL A 33 -34.27 14.99 -2.95
N ASN A 34 -33.98 15.56 -1.79
CA ASN A 34 -34.90 16.48 -1.14
C ASN A 34 -35.12 17.71 -2.03
N GLU A 35 -36.16 18.50 -1.75
CA GLU A 35 -36.59 19.67 -2.55
C GLU A 35 -35.44 20.67 -2.87
N ASN A 36 -34.30 20.54 -2.23
CA ASN A 36 -33.12 21.40 -2.34
C ASN A 36 -31.95 20.80 -3.14
N GLY A 37 -32.09 19.64 -3.79
CA GLY A 37 -31.04 19.03 -4.63
C GLY A 37 -29.93 18.30 -3.86
N PHE A 38 -29.99 18.26 -2.53
CA PHE A 38 -29.07 17.51 -1.69
C PHE A 38 -29.62 16.11 -1.38
N GLY A 39 -28.73 15.12 -1.16
CA GLY A 39 -29.12 13.75 -0.82
C GLY A 39 -30.00 13.66 0.44
N PRO A 40 -30.64 12.50 0.70
CA PRO A 40 -31.49 12.32 1.87
C PRO A 40 -30.67 12.43 3.17
N ASN A 41 -31.28 12.89 4.27
CA ASN A 41 -30.69 12.72 5.59
C ASN A 41 -30.48 11.23 5.86
N LEU A 42 -29.41 10.93 6.58
CA LEU A 42 -29.10 9.59 7.07
C LEU A 42 -29.83 9.32 8.38
N THR A 43 -29.80 8.08 8.82
CA THR A 43 -30.44 7.64 10.08
C THR A 43 -29.53 6.79 10.94
N GLY A 44 -28.36 6.42 10.40
CA GLY A 44 -27.46 5.42 11.00
C GLY A 44 -26.07 5.92 11.33
N ALA A 45 -25.62 7.04 10.79
CA ALA A 45 -24.24 7.49 10.97
C ALA A 45 -23.94 7.94 12.40
N VAL A 46 -24.87 8.62 13.05
CA VAL A 46 -24.77 9.00 14.47
C VAL A 46 -24.78 7.76 15.36
N ALA A 47 -25.64 6.78 15.09
CA ALA A 47 -25.71 5.54 15.84
C ALA A 47 -24.42 4.69 15.67
N ASP A 48 -23.80 4.75 14.50
CA ASP A 48 -22.52 4.10 14.22
C ASP A 48 -21.38 4.77 14.99
N ALA A 49 -21.31 6.11 14.96
CA ALA A 49 -20.32 6.88 15.72
C ALA A 49 -20.42 6.62 17.24
N HIS A 50 -21.63 6.59 17.78
CA HIS A 50 -21.84 6.20 19.18
C HIS A 50 -21.34 4.78 19.46
N SER A 51 -21.60 3.83 18.58
CA SER A 51 -21.16 2.44 18.79
C SER A 51 -19.64 2.29 18.72
N ILE A 52 -18.95 3.08 17.91
CA ILE A 52 -17.47 3.16 17.89
C ILE A 52 -16.98 3.81 19.18
N TYR A 53 -17.60 4.91 19.62
CA TYR A 53 -17.27 5.57 20.89
C TYR A 53 -17.38 4.61 22.08
N GLU A 54 -18.48 3.86 22.18
CA GLU A 54 -18.67 2.87 23.23
C GLU A 54 -17.66 1.72 23.13
N TYR A 55 -17.35 1.25 21.92
CA TYR A 55 -16.30 0.24 21.72
C TYR A 55 -14.94 0.73 22.23
N LEU A 56 -14.56 1.96 21.93
CA LEU A 56 -13.32 2.56 22.42
C LEU A 56 -13.29 2.67 23.94
N LYS A 57 -14.39 3.20 24.53
CA LYS A 57 -14.52 3.42 25.96
C LYS A 57 -14.60 2.11 26.74
N ASP A 58 -15.50 1.19 26.35
CA ASP A 58 -15.86 0.05 27.18
C ASP A 58 -15.03 -1.20 26.83
N SER A 59 -14.72 -1.45 25.55
CA SER A 59 -13.96 -2.61 25.13
C SER A 59 -12.44 -2.36 25.17
N LEU A 60 -11.98 -1.21 24.65
CA LEU A 60 -10.57 -0.85 24.67
C LEU A 60 -10.17 -0.04 25.90
N ARG A 61 -11.12 0.35 26.75
CA ARG A 61 -10.92 1.11 28.00
C ARG A 61 -10.14 2.40 27.81
N ILE A 62 -10.41 3.11 26.70
CA ILE A 62 -9.82 4.40 26.42
C ILE A 62 -10.51 5.46 27.31
N PRO A 63 -9.75 6.30 28.02
CA PRO A 63 -10.32 7.40 28.80
C PRO A 63 -11.14 8.34 27.93
N THR A 64 -12.32 8.74 28.37
CA THR A 64 -13.22 9.63 27.62
C THR A 64 -12.58 10.98 27.27
N SER A 65 -11.62 11.45 28.08
CA SER A 65 -10.83 12.65 27.79
C SER A 65 -9.91 12.52 26.55
N GLN A 66 -9.69 11.29 26.07
CA GLN A 66 -8.88 10.99 24.88
C GLN A 66 -9.74 10.69 23.65
N ILE A 67 -11.08 10.75 23.77
CA ILE A 67 -12.02 10.50 22.69
C ILE A 67 -12.81 11.78 22.41
N ARG A 68 -12.63 12.34 21.22
CA ARG A 68 -13.41 13.46 20.71
C ARG A 68 -14.57 12.91 19.90
N LEU A 69 -15.81 13.34 20.22
CA LEU A 69 -17.03 12.91 19.53
C LEU A 69 -17.73 14.13 18.96
N LEU A 70 -17.90 14.16 17.64
CA LEU A 70 -18.62 15.20 16.89
C LEU A 70 -19.85 14.59 16.23
N LEU A 71 -21.04 15.09 16.57
CA LEU A 71 -22.29 14.57 16.05
C LEU A 71 -23.11 15.70 15.41
N ASN A 72 -23.67 15.45 14.23
CA ASN A 72 -24.54 16.37 13.50
C ASN A 72 -24.01 17.83 13.53
N LYS A 73 -24.73 18.77 14.09
CA LYS A 73 -24.37 20.18 14.17
C LYS A 73 -23.01 20.52 14.81
N GLN A 74 -22.39 19.55 15.51
CA GLN A 74 -21.04 19.71 16.03
C GLN A 74 -19.97 19.42 14.98
N ALA A 75 -20.32 18.65 13.93
CA ALA A 75 -19.42 18.23 12.88
C ALA A 75 -19.42 19.22 11.70
N THR A 76 -19.26 20.50 11.98
CA THR A 76 -19.05 21.53 10.96
C THR A 76 -17.68 21.38 10.31
N ARG A 77 -17.52 21.90 9.08
CA ARG A 77 -16.25 21.86 8.35
C ARG A 77 -15.10 22.41 9.20
N VAL A 78 -15.28 23.59 9.73
CA VAL A 78 -14.27 24.24 10.57
C VAL A 78 -13.93 23.37 11.77
N LYS A 79 -14.95 22.83 12.45
CA LYS A 79 -14.73 22.02 13.66
C LYS A 79 -14.00 20.71 13.38
N ILE A 80 -14.31 20.03 12.28
CA ILE A 80 -13.57 18.80 11.87
C ILE A 80 -12.10 19.12 11.64
N ILE A 81 -11.80 20.20 10.90
CA ILE A 81 -10.41 20.62 10.62
C ILE A 81 -9.68 21.00 11.92
N GLU A 82 -10.31 21.78 12.80
CA GLU A 82 -9.75 22.15 14.10
C GLU A 82 -9.38 20.92 14.96
N GLU A 83 -10.23 19.90 15.01
CA GLU A 83 -9.96 18.71 15.80
C GLU A 83 -8.82 17.86 15.18
N LEU A 84 -8.70 17.80 13.84
CA LEU A 84 -7.56 17.19 13.17
C LEU A 84 -6.26 17.96 13.43
N GLN A 85 -6.30 19.30 13.39
CA GLN A 85 -5.16 20.15 13.76
C GLN A 85 -4.79 19.99 15.25
N TYR A 86 -5.79 19.88 16.13
CA TYR A 86 -5.56 19.59 17.54
C TYR A 86 -4.82 18.27 17.74
N LEU A 87 -5.20 17.20 17.03
CA LEU A 87 -4.48 15.93 17.08
C LEU A 87 -3.01 16.07 16.63
N ALA A 88 -2.71 16.98 15.69
CA ALA A 88 -1.35 17.22 15.24
C ALA A 88 -0.53 18.08 16.25
N THR A 89 -1.18 18.93 17.03
CA THR A 89 -0.49 19.95 17.84
C THR A 89 -0.42 19.65 19.34
N THR A 90 -1.28 18.77 19.85
CA THR A 90 -1.35 18.46 21.27
C THR A 90 -0.13 17.69 21.77
N GLU A 91 0.45 18.14 22.89
CA GLU A 91 1.58 17.45 23.54
C GLU A 91 1.15 16.22 24.36
N ASN A 92 -0.18 16.02 24.52
CA ASN A 92 -0.71 14.89 25.28
C ASN A 92 -0.59 13.55 24.53
N ILE A 93 -0.28 13.58 23.25
CA ILE A 93 -0.07 12.37 22.42
C ILE A 93 1.43 12.05 22.37
N LYS A 94 1.80 10.92 22.95
CA LYS A 94 3.18 10.43 22.85
C LYS A 94 3.48 9.96 21.44
N ARG A 95 4.74 10.09 21.01
CA ARG A 95 5.16 9.55 19.72
C ARG A 95 4.85 8.07 19.61
N ASP A 96 4.35 7.66 18.46
CA ASP A 96 3.89 6.31 18.11
C ASP A 96 2.69 5.79 18.93
N ALA A 97 2.06 6.64 19.74
CA ALA A 97 0.79 6.28 20.35
C ALA A 97 -0.30 6.10 19.26
N PRO A 98 -1.19 5.10 19.41
CA PRO A 98 -2.22 4.89 18.40
C PRO A 98 -3.20 6.05 18.36
N ILE A 99 -3.53 6.49 17.13
CA ILE A 99 -4.54 7.51 16.84
C ILE A 99 -5.60 6.89 15.93
N LEU A 100 -6.87 7.07 16.26
CA LEU A 100 -8.01 6.62 15.47
C LEU A 100 -8.83 7.81 15.01
N ILE A 101 -9.12 7.86 13.71
CA ILE A 101 -10.05 8.80 13.10
C ILE A 101 -11.16 8.00 12.45
N TYR A 102 -12.39 8.24 12.86
CA TYR A 102 -13.58 7.57 12.34
C TYR A 102 -14.57 8.59 11.84
N TYR A 103 -15.08 8.36 10.64
CA TYR A 103 -16.15 9.18 10.05
C TYR A 103 -17.27 8.27 9.52
N ALA A 104 -18.50 8.60 9.84
CA ALA A 104 -19.72 8.07 9.24
C ALA A 104 -20.61 9.23 8.82
N GLY A 105 -21.06 9.22 7.58
CA GLY A 105 -21.84 10.28 6.97
C GLY A 105 -21.84 10.17 5.46
N HIS A 106 -22.27 11.25 4.79
CA HIS A 106 -22.15 11.34 3.35
C HIS A 106 -20.69 11.56 2.92
N GLY A 107 -20.32 10.91 1.83
CA GLY A 107 -19.15 11.23 1.03
C GLY A 107 -19.57 11.70 -0.36
N GLY A 108 -18.66 12.31 -1.07
CA GLY A 108 -18.91 12.78 -2.44
C GLY A 108 -17.64 12.85 -3.26
N SER A 109 -17.81 13.13 -4.54
CA SER A 109 -16.70 13.36 -5.47
C SER A 109 -16.91 14.68 -6.21
N GLY A 110 -15.82 15.41 -6.41
CA GLY A 110 -15.84 16.68 -7.12
C GLY A 110 -14.80 16.74 -8.24
N THR A 111 -14.92 17.76 -9.09
CA THR A 111 -13.91 18.07 -10.09
C THR A 111 -12.79 18.86 -9.40
N PRO A 112 -11.53 18.40 -9.47
CA PRO A 112 -10.41 19.14 -8.92
C PRO A 112 -10.18 20.44 -9.71
N PRO A 113 -9.72 21.52 -9.07
CA PRO A 113 -9.26 22.73 -9.76
C PRO A 113 -8.09 22.39 -10.70
N LEU A 114 -7.99 23.10 -11.82
CA LEU A 114 -6.91 22.91 -12.82
C LEU A 114 -5.52 23.07 -12.21
N GLU A 115 -5.37 24.00 -11.28
CA GLU A 115 -4.12 24.31 -10.60
C GLU A 115 -3.64 23.22 -9.65
N TRP A 116 -4.49 22.25 -9.35
CA TRP A 116 -4.10 21.10 -8.54
C TRP A 116 -3.41 20.00 -9.35
N HIS A 117 -3.30 20.18 -10.66
CA HIS A 117 -2.58 19.30 -11.57
C HIS A 117 -2.97 17.82 -11.53
N TYR A 118 -4.28 17.58 -11.41
CA TYR A 118 -4.84 16.24 -11.63
C TYR A 118 -4.87 15.94 -13.14
N GLU A 119 -4.78 14.69 -13.51
CA GLU A 119 -4.92 14.28 -14.91
C GLU A 119 -6.39 14.42 -15.37
N GLU A 120 -6.59 14.59 -16.67
CA GLU A 120 -7.93 14.76 -17.25
C GLU A 120 -8.84 13.58 -16.90
N GLY A 121 -10.03 13.85 -16.35
CA GLY A 121 -11.00 12.85 -15.93
C GLY A 121 -10.76 12.26 -14.54
N GLU A 122 -9.72 12.68 -13.81
CA GLU A 122 -9.59 12.38 -12.38
C GLU A 122 -10.59 13.22 -11.56
N THR A 123 -11.10 12.63 -10.50
CA THR A 123 -11.99 13.28 -9.53
C THR A 123 -11.34 13.27 -8.15
N ILE A 124 -11.73 14.21 -7.32
CA ILE A 124 -11.29 14.31 -5.94
C ILE A 124 -12.39 13.82 -5.01
N GLU A 125 -12.05 12.96 -4.06
CA GLU A 125 -12.98 12.45 -3.04
C GLU A 125 -13.11 13.45 -1.89
N CYS A 126 -14.32 13.55 -1.32
CA CYS A 126 -14.61 14.53 -0.31
C CYS A 126 -15.44 13.94 0.83
N LEU A 127 -15.15 14.36 2.07
CA LEU A 127 -16.08 14.21 3.20
C LEU A 127 -17.04 15.39 3.24
N ILE A 128 -18.31 15.11 3.55
CA ILE A 128 -19.37 16.11 3.59
C ILE A 128 -19.63 16.53 5.05
N PRO A 129 -19.28 17.75 5.46
CA PRO A 129 -19.56 18.24 6.80
C PRO A 129 -21.04 18.62 6.98
N TYR A 130 -21.48 18.78 8.23
CA TYR A 130 -22.85 19.16 8.58
C TYR A 130 -23.34 20.43 7.87
N ASP A 131 -22.46 21.40 7.73
CA ASP A 131 -22.73 22.73 7.16
C ASP A 131 -22.35 22.86 5.67
N TYR A 132 -22.15 21.75 4.97
CA TYR A 132 -21.84 21.74 3.53
C TYR A 132 -22.92 22.51 2.74
N ASN A 133 -22.48 23.30 1.75
CA ASN A 133 -23.33 24.13 0.89
C ASN A 133 -24.16 25.18 1.64
N THR A 134 -23.74 25.59 2.83
CA THR A 134 -24.32 26.75 3.50
C THR A 134 -23.58 28.01 3.09
N VAL A 135 -24.33 29.14 3.09
CA VAL A 135 -23.78 30.47 2.77
C VAL A 135 -23.81 31.31 4.01
N GLU A 136 -22.67 31.74 4.51
CA GLU A 136 -22.55 32.73 5.55
C GLU A 136 -21.93 34.01 4.97
N SER A 137 -22.68 35.12 5.01
CA SER A 137 -22.33 36.39 4.38
C SER A 137 -22.21 36.28 2.85
N THR A 138 -21.07 35.83 2.31
CA THR A 138 -20.81 35.59 0.89
C THR A 138 -19.96 34.31 0.67
N LEU A 139 -19.60 33.61 1.75
CA LEU A 139 -18.73 32.46 1.72
C LEU A 139 -19.57 31.19 1.74
N ILE A 140 -19.29 30.30 0.80
CA ILE A 140 -19.90 28.97 0.69
C ILE A 140 -19.05 27.97 1.47
N THR A 141 -19.69 27.15 2.30
CA THR A 141 -19.00 26.03 2.97
C THR A 141 -18.81 24.87 2.01
N HIS A 142 -17.56 24.58 1.68
CA HIS A 142 -17.19 23.49 0.78
C HIS A 142 -17.10 22.15 1.51
N ALA A 143 -17.09 21.04 0.76
CA ALA A 143 -16.71 19.74 1.27
C ALA A 143 -15.23 19.72 1.71
N ILE A 144 -14.82 18.68 2.44
CA ILE A 144 -13.42 18.49 2.85
C ILE A 144 -12.78 17.52 1.86
N PRO A 145 -11.91 17.97 0.92
CA PRO A 145 -11.26 17.11 -0.05
C PRO A 145 -10.26 16.14 0.61
N ASP A 146 -10.04 15.01 -0.01
CA ASP A 146 -9.03 14.01 0.38
C ASP A 146 -7.63 14.62 0.49
N ARG A 147 -7.31 15.58 -0.38
CA ARG A 147 -6.08 16.39 -0.32
C ARG A 147 -5.92 17.14 1.00
N THR A 148 -6.98 17.78 1.49
CA THR A 148 -7.00 18.48 2.79
C THR A 148 -6.81 17.46 3.92
N LEU A 149 -7.52 16.33 3.84
CA LEU A 149 -7.39 15.25 4.81
C LEU A 149 -5.98 14.66 4.82
N GLY A 150 -5.42 14.38 3.66
CA GLY A 150 -4.04 13.87 3.52
C GLY A 150 -3.02 14.80 4.15
N PHE A 151 -3.12 16.11 3.90
CA PHE A 151 -2.27 17.11 4.54
C PHE A 151 -2.36 17.11 6.07
N LEU A 152 -3.58 17.05 6.61
CA LEU A 152 -3.80 17.02 8.07
C LEU A 152 -3.28 15.71 8.68
N LEU A 153 -3.47 14.58 8.02
CA LEU A 153 -2.96 13.28 8.43
C LEU A 153 -1.42 13.23 8.41
N ASP A 154 -0.80 13.82 7.39
CA ASP A 154 0.65 13.93 7.31
C ASP A 154 1.20 14.79 8.46
N ASN A 155 0.55 15.91 8.81
CA ASN A 155 0.92 16.73 9.98
C ASN A 155 0.81 15.95 11.30
N ILE A 156 -0.21 15.11 11.46
CA ILE A 156 -0.37 14.23 12.63
C ILE A 156 0.76 13.20 12.65
N ALA A 157 1.06 12.58 11.50
CA ALA A 157 2.11 11.57 11.40
C ALA A 157 3.51 12.14 11.66
N GLU A 158 3.78 13.34 11.17
CA GLU A 158 5.03 14.06 11.42
C GLU A 158 5.25 14.33 12.92
N SER A 159 4.19 14.75 13.61
CA SER A 159 4.24 15.07 15.03
C SER A 159 4.31 13.82 15.91
N HIS A 160 3.49 12.81 15.64
CA HIS A 160 3.25 11.70 16.55
C HIS A 160 3.62 10.33 15.97
N GLY A 161 4.12 10.26 14.72
CA GLY A 161 4.40 8.99 14.03
C GLY A 161 3.17 8.43 13.32
N ASP A 162 3.42 7.44 12.48
CA ASP A 162 2.48 6.86 11.52
C ASP A 162 1.55 5.77 12.09
N ASN A 163 1.36 5.71 13.42
CA ASN A 163 0.42 4.76 14.04
C ASN A 163 -1.01 5.31 14.02
N ILE A 164 -1.46 5.71 12.83
CA ILE A 164 -2.76 6.32 12.57
C ILE A 164 -3.64 5.33 11.83
N THR A 165 -4.86 5.14 12.34
CA THR A 165 -5.92 4.36 11.70
C THR A 165 -7.06 5.30 11.33
N VAL A 166 -7.41 5.31 10.05
CA VAL A 166 -8.54 6.06 9.51
C VAL A 166 -9.61 5.07 9.08
N ILE A 167 -10.86 5.32 9.46
CA ILE A 167 -12.00 4.46 9.11
C ILE A 167 -13.11 5.34 8.56
N PHE A 168 -13.46 5.13 7.28
CA PHE A 168 -14.51 5.88 6.60
C PHE A 168 -15.68 4.96 6.25
N ASP A 169 -16.85 5.25 6.83
CA ASP A 169 -18.13 4.65 6.46
C ASP A 169 -18.98 5.66 5.68
N CYS A 170 -18.50 5.97 4.49
CA CYS A 170 -19.12 6.83 3.50
C CYS A 170 -18.75 6.34 2.09
N CYS A 171 -19.44 6.88 1.07
CA CYS A 171 -19.08 6.62 -0.32
C CYS A 171 -17.88 7.47 -0.73
N HIS A 172 -16.95 6.85 -1.46
CA HIS A 172 -15.81 7.52 -2.10
C HIS A 172 -15.94 7.38 -3.63
N SER A 173 -17.14 7.66 -4.18
CA SER A 173 -17.42 7.39 -5.59
C SER A 173 -16.78 8.44 -6.48
N ALA A 174 -15.58 8.14 -7.00
CA ALA A 174 -14.86 8.94 -7.99
C ALA A 174 -15.43 8.85 -9.42
N SER A 175 -16.66 8.37 -9.64
CA SER A 175 -17.20 8.15 -10.99
C SER A 175 -17.99 9.34 -11.51
N GLY A 176 -17.30 10.41 -11.92
CA GLY A 176 -17.86 11.50 -12.70
C GLY A 176 -18.19 11.11 -14.15
N THR A 177 -17.68 10.00 -14.64
CA THR A 177 -17.99 9.42 -15.96
C THR A 177 -18.70 8.09 -15.78
N ARG A 178 -19.99 8.14 -15.47
CA ARG A 178 -20.83 6.97 -15.64
C ARG A 178 -21.18 6.86 -17.12
N ASP A 179 -20.59 5.90 -17.80
CA ASP A 179 -21.25 5.29 -18.94
C ASP A 179 -22.64 4.86 -18.47
N SER A 180 -23.65 5.16 -19.29
CA SER A 180 -25.07 4.86 -19.05
C SER A 180 -25.39 3.38 -18.80
N ASP A 181 -24.41 2.50 -18.88
CA ASP A 181 -24.47 1.07 -18.64
C ASP A 181 -23.87 0.60 -17.30
N ALA A 182 -23.36 1.53 -16.45
CA ALA A 182 -23.10 1.18 -15.06
C ALA A 182 -24.45 0.83 -14.43
N VAL A 183 -24.70 -0.46 -14.30
CA VAL A 183 -25.82 -1.05 -13.58
C VAL A 183 -26.06 -0.16 -12.36
N SER A 184 -27.20 0.52 -12.33
CA SER A 184 -27.72 1.13 -11.12
C SER A 184 -27.72 0.00 -10.10
N LEU A 185 -26.66 -0.06 -9.27
CA LEU A 185 -26.55 -1.05 -8.21
C LEU A 185 -27.62 -0.68 -7.19
N ASN A 186 -28.86 -1.08 -7.48
CA ASN A 186 -29.89 -1.13 -6.47
C ASN A 186 -29.33 -2.01 -5.36
N SER A 187 -29.44 -1.56 -4.13
CA SER A 187 -29.00 -2.30 -2.94
C SER A 187 -29.54 -3.75 -2.89
N GLY A 188 -30.57 -4.07 -3.66
CA GLY A 188 -31.36 -5.29 -3.52
C GLY A 188 -32.24 -5.30 -2.26
N GLU A 189 -32.16 -4.25 -1.44
CA GLU A 189 -32.97 -4.04 -0.23
C GLU A 189 -33.66 -2.68 -0.35
N PRO A 190 -35.01 -2.62 -0.32
CA PRO A 190 -35.76 -1.41 -0.62
C PRO A 190 -35.53 -0.26 0.38
N ASP A 191 -35.13 -0.58 1.62
CA ASP A 191 -34.94 0.39 2.70
C ASP A 191 -33.48 0.81 2.88
N ALA A 192 -32.57 0.42 1.99
CA ALA A 192 -31.17 0.79 2.07
C ALA A 192 -30.93 2.20 1.54
N ILE A 193 -30.24 3.03 2.32
CA ILE A 193 -29.92 4.42 1.97
C ILE A 193 -28.43 4.52 1.63
N PRO A 194 -28.04 5.08 0.47
CA PRO A 194 -26.65 5.27 0.13
C PRO A 194 -26.05 6.47 0.87
N ARG A 195 -24.81 6.34 1.32
CA ARG A 195 -24.05 7.42 1.97
C ARG A 195 -23.28 8.27 0.96
N GLU A 196 -23.95 8.67 -0.11
CA GLU A 196 -23.40 9.42 -1.23
C GLU A 196 -24.20 10.68 -1.54
N VAL A 197 -23.46 11.76 -1.83
CA VAL A 197 -24.02 12.97 -2.44
C VAL A 197 -23.17 13.44 -3.61
N LYS A 198 -23.77 14.07 -4.59
CA LYS A 198 -23.05 14.74 -5.68
C LYS A 198 -22.59 16.11 -5.19
N THR A 199 -21.28 16.37 -5.30
CA THR A 199 -20.72 17.68 -5.00
C THR A 199 -20.81 18.56 -6.24
N GLU A 200 -21.80 19.42 -6.32
CA GLU A 200 -22.00 20.33 -7.47
C GLU A 200 -21.23 21.65 -7.32
N ILE A 201 -20.72 21.95 -6.13
CA ILE A 201 -20.02 23.19 -5.86
C ILE A 201 -18.57 23.06 -6.32
N PRO A 202 -18.12 23.94 -7.25
CA PRO A 202 -16.70 23.95 -7.65
C PRO A 202 -15.78 24.18 -6.45
N ILE A 203 -14.71 23.41 -6.38
CA ILE A 203 -13.69 23.57 -5.35
C ILE A 203 -12.79 24.75 -5.74
N PRO A 204 -12.61 25.77 -4.88
CA PRO A 204 -11.71 26.88 -5.15
C PRO A 204 -10.23 26.40 -5.15
N ASN A 205 -9.40 27.01 -5.99
CA ASN A 205 -7.98 26.72 -6.04
C ASN A 205 -7.25 26.90 -4.72
N ASP A 206 -7.64 27.94 -3.99
CA ASP A 206 -7.05 28.36 -2.72
C ASP A 206 -7.77 27.79 -1.50
N LEU A 207 -8.66 26.79 -1.71
CA LEU A 207 -9.34 26.13 -0.59
C LEU A 207 -8.31 25.59 0.39
N ASP A 208 -8.46 25.97 1.67
CA ASP A 208 -7.60 25.59 2.78
C ASP A 208 -6.15 26.13 2.71
N SER A 209 -5.87 27.11 1.84
CA SER A 209 -4.54 27.75 1.71
C SER A 209 -3.99 28.36 2.99
N THR A 210 -4.87 28.63 3.96
CA THR A 210 -4.48 29.16 5.27
C THR A 210 -4.07 28.09 6.29
N LEU A 211 -4.23 26.81 5.97
CA LEU A 211 -3.78 25.72 6.83
C LEU A 211 -2.26 25.66 6.83
N GLU A 212 -1.66 26.02 7.97
CA GLU A 212 -0.21 26.00 8.11
C GLU A 212 0.31 24.61 8.54
N PRO A 213 1.41 24.14 7.93
CA PRO A 213 2.10 22.96 8.42
C PRO A 213 2.82 23.28 9.73
N ARG A 214 2.95 22.27 10.60
CA ARG A 214 3.69 22.42 11.85
C ARG A 214 5.18 22.63 11.58
N ARG A 215 5.79 23.67 12.13
CA ARG A 215 7.23 23.93 12.05
C ARG A 215 7.98 23.03 13.04
N ASN A 216 8.67 22.01 12.52
CA ASN A 216 9.69 21.31 13.31
C ASN A 216 11.06 21.94 13.07
N ASN A 217 11.78 22.28 14.14
CA ASN A 217 13.09 22.96 14.13
C ASN A 217 14.26 22.04 13.71
N GLY A 218 14.12 21.16 12.77
CA GLY A 218 15.18 20.21 12.40
C GLY A 218 15.17 19.78 10.94
N LEU A 219 16.14 20.23 10.22
CA LEU A 219 16.96 19.68 9.10
C LEU A 219 16.45 18.54 8.18
N ILE A 220 15.19 18.15 8.20
CA ILE A 220 14.65 17.26 7.18
C ILE A 220 13.92 18.13 6.14
N PRO A 221 14.22 17.99 4.85
CA PRO A 221 13.46 18.68 3.81
C PRO A 221 11.99 18.31 3.94
N ARG A 222 11.16 19.29 4.15
CA ARG A 222 9.76 19.24 4.60
C ARG A 222 8.77 18.81 3.50
N ALA A 223 9.26 18.53 2.32
CA ALA A 223 8.46 18.28 1.13
C ALA A 223 8.10 16.81 0.89
N ILE A 224 8.40 15.90 1.80
CA ILE A 224 7.99 14.51 1.62
C ILE A 224 6.60 14.35 2.26
N ARG A 225 5.56 14.49 1.45
CA ARG A 225 4.23 13.99 1.82
C ARG A 225 4.35 12.49 2.06
N LEU A 226 3.94 12.02 3.23
CA LEU A 226 4.02 10.60 3.57
C LEU A 226 2.99 9.78 2.78
N GLY A 227 1.91 10.41 2.31
CA GLY A 227 0.87 9.78 1.52
C GLY A 227 0.39 8.48 2.14
N GLN A 228 0.41 7.38 1.39
CA GLN A 228 0.05 6.04 1.89
C GLN A 228 0.93 5.55 3.06
N GLY A 229 2.03 6.23 3.37
CA GLY A 229 2.92 5.91 4.50
C GLY A 229 2.50 6.52 5.83
N SER A 230 1.65 7.56 5.84
CA SER A 230 1.26 8.28 7.06
C SER A 230 0.24 7.53 7.92
N HIS A 231 -0.63 6.73 7.30
CA HIS A 231 -1.75 6.08 7.98
C HIS A 231 -2.17 4.78 7.31
N ILE A 232 -3.12 4.09 7.93
CA ILE A 232 -3.86 2.96 7.36
C ILE A 232 -5.32 3.39 7.23
N LEU A 233 -5.87 3.29 6.03
CA LEU A 233 -7.27 3.60 5.74
C LEU A 233 -8.08 2.31 5.59
N LEU A 234 -9.19 2.20 6.31
CA LEU A 234 -10.25 1.23 6.10
C LEU A 234 -11.47 1.96 5.55
N SER A 235 -11.83 1.70 4.30
CA SER A 235 -13.01 2.26 3.65
C SER A 235 -14.13 1.24 3.54
N ALA A 236 -15.37 1.72 3.58
CA ALA A 236 -16.57 0.89 3.57
C ALA A 236 -16.81 0.17 2.25
N CYS A 237 -16.33 0.72 1.15
CA CYS A 237 -16.53 0.20 -0.20
C CYS A 237 -15.37 0.61 -1.12
N ASP A 238 -15.31 0.04 -2.32
CA ASP A 238 -14.43 0.53 -3.38
C ASP A 238 -15.02 1.81 -4.03
N SER A 239 -14.20 2.55 -4.79
CA SER A 239 -14.60 3.84 -5.37
C SER A 239 -15.72 3.74 -6.43
N ARG A 240 -16.08 2.56 -6.89
CA ARG A 240 -17.17 2.31 -7.86
C ARG A 240 -18.45 1.83 -7.18
N GLU A 241 -18.39 1.53 -5.91
CA GLU A 241 -19.49 1.01 -5.11
C GLU A 241 -20.03 2.08 -4.17
N LYS A 242 -21.15 1.77 -3.55
CA LYS A 242 -21.77 2.63 -2.54
C LYS A 242 -21.62 2.02 -1.16
N SER A 243 -21.38 2.86 -0.16
CA SER A 243 -21.60 2.52 1.24
C SER A 243 -23.07 2.70 1.55
N TRP A 244 -23.65 1.73 2.25
CA TRP A 244 -25.08 1.66 2.52
C TRP A 244 -25.36 1.62 4.02
N GLU A 245 -26.44 2.28 4.41
CA GLU A 245 -27.08 2.03 5.71
C GLU A 245 -28.41 1.30 5.55
N LEU A 246 -28.72 0.47 6.53
CA LEU A 246 -29.95 -0.32 6.56
C LEU A 246 -30.46 -0.39 8.01
N HIS A 247 -31.77 -0.10 8.20
CA HIS A 247 -32.41 -0.08 9.52
C HIS A 247 -31.65 0.78 10.54
N GLY A 248 -31.29 2.00 10.15
CA GLY A 248 -30.63 2.97 11.03
C GLY A 248 -29.18 2.60 11.42
N ARG A 249 -28.47 1.81 10.60
CA ARG A 249 -27.07 1.42 10.85
C ARG A 249 -26.31 1.24 9.55
N GLY A 250 -25.08 1.71 9.51
CA GLY A 250 -24.14 1.42 8.44
C GLY A 250 -23.80 -0.07 8.39
N ILE A 251 -23.88 -0.65 7.20
CA ILE A 251 -23.62 -2.08 7.00
C ILE A 251 -22.17 -2.40 7.33
N PHE A 252 -21.25 -1.54 6.89
CA PHE A 252 -19.82 -1.70 7.16
C PHE A 252 -19.50 -1.57 8.64
N THR A 253 -19.89 -0.48 9.30
CA THR A 253 -19.60 -0.27 10.73
C THR A 253 -20.17 -1.38 11.61
N LYS A 254 -21.39 -1.83 11.32
CA LYS A 254 -21.98 -2.96 12.04
C LYS A 254 -21.16 -4.25 11.89
N ALA A 255 -20.66 -4.53 10.69
CA ALA A 255 -19.83 -5.69 10.41
C ALA A 255 -18.42 -5.54 11.03
N LEU A 256 -17.82 -4.36 10.91
CA LEU A 256 -16.53 -4.02 11.50
C LEU A 256 -16.53 -4.21 13.03
N LEU A 257 -17.53 -3.68 13.73
CA LEU A 257 -17.65 -3.83 15.19
C LEU A 257 -17.82 -5.28 15.62
N LYS A 258 -18.54 -6.12 14.84
CA LYS A 258 -18.62 -7.54 15.09
C LYS A 258 -17.27 -8.23 14.91
N ALA A 259 -16.55 -7.89 13.84
CA ALA A 259 -15.21 -8.44 13.58
C ALA A 259 -14.20 -8.02 14.67
N LEU A 260 -14.25 -6.76 15.11
CA LEU A 260 -13.40 -6.25 16.19
C LEU A 260 -13.67 -6.89 17.56
N LYS A 261 -14.93 -7.21 17.87
CA LYS A 261 -15.30 -7.90 19.13
C LYS A 261 -14.80 -9.35 19.22
N GLU A 262 -14.50 -9.97 18.07
CA GLU A 262 -13.88 -11.30 18.04
C GLU A 262 -12.36 -11.27 18.27
N VAL A 263 -11.75 -10.09 18.29
CA VAL A 263 -10.31 -9.93 18.51
C VAL A 263 -9.99 -10.04 19.99
N SER A 264 -9.14 -10.98 20.33
CA SER A 264 -8.64 -11.14 21.72
C SER A 264 -7.34 -10.34 21.91
N VAL A 265 -7.15 -9.77 23.08
CA VAL A 265 -5.88 -9.11 23.48
C VAL A 265 -4.70 -10.09 23.39
N ASN A 266 -4.93 -11.36 23.67
CA ASN A 266 -3.90 -12.41 23.62
C ASN A 266 -3.64 -12.94 22.20
N ASN A 267 -4.45 -12.51 21.23
CA ASN A 267 -4.32 -12.92 19.84
C ASN A 267 -4.56 -11.72 18.92
N PRO A 268 -3.60 -10.77 18.86
CA PRO A 268 -3.72 -9.59 18.01
C PRO A 268 -3.73 -9.99 16.54
N ILE A 269 -4.51 -9.28 15.74
CA ILE A 269 -4.63 -9.50 14.30
C ILE A 269 -4.15 -8.27 13.54
N THR A 270 -3.77 -8.44 12.27
CA THR A 270 -3.40 -7.35 11.39
C THR A 270 -4.62 -6.66 10.80
N TYR A 271 -4.43 -5.50 10.16
CA TYR A 271 -5.51 -4.83 9.41
C TYR A 271 -5.99 -5.69 8.24
N THR A 272 -5.10 -6.41 7.57
CA THR A 272 -5.48 -7.36 6.52
C THR A 272 -6.32 -8.51 7.06
N ASP A 273 -5.97 -9.05 8.23
CA ASP A 273 -6.77 -10.10 8.87
C ASP A 273 -8.15 -9.60 9.31
N LEU A 274 -8.23 -8.34 9.79
CA LEU A 274 -9.50 -7.70 10.10
C LEU A 274 -10.36 -7.55 8.85
N LEU A 275 -9.78 -7.06 7.75
CA LEU A 275 -10.45 -6.92 6.47
C LEU A 275 -11.03 -8.25 5.97
N ASP A 276 -10.33 -9.36 6.14
CA ASP A 276 -10.81 -10.70 5.79
C ASP A 276 -11.99 -11.19 6.66
N ARG A 277 -12.17 -10.63 7.87
CA ARG A 277 -13.26 -10.99 8.77
C ARG A 277 -14.54 -10.20 8.52
N ILE A 278 -14.45 -8.92 8.15
CA ILE A 278 -15.60 -8.02 7.99
C ILE A 278 -16.68 -8.61 7.06
N PRO A 279 -16.37 -9.18 5.86
CA PRO A 279 -17.39 -9.69 4.94
C PRO A 279 -18.27 -10.79 5.49
N ARG A 280 -17.86 -11.49 6.56
CA ARG A 280 -18.67 -12.54 7.22
C ARG A 280 -19.91 -11.98 7.90
N PHE A 281 -19.86 -10.73 8.31
CA PHE A 281 -20.90 -10.04 9.05
C PHE A 281 -21.70 -9.07 8.19
N MET A 282 -21.32 -8.89 6.91
CA MET A 282 -22.03 -8.01 5.99
C MET A 282 -23.28 -8.67 5.40
N ASN A 283 -24.25 -7.84 4.98
CA ASN A 283 -25.42 -8.29 4.26
C ASN A 283 -25.01 -8.81 2.88
N LYS A 284 -25.28 -10.08 2.60
CA LYS A 284 -24.89 -10.73 1.34
C LYS A 284 -25.70 -10.27 0.12
N ARG A 285 -26.83 -9.61 0.33
CA ARG A 285 -27.69 -9.10 -0.75
C ARG A 285 -27.24 -7.74 -1.26
N ILE A 286 -26.38 -7.05 -0.51
CA ILE A 286 -25.86 -5.73 -0.85
C ILE A 286 -24.43 -5.87 -1.34
N VAL A 287 -24.15 -5.29 -2.51
CA VAL A 287 -22.80 -5.25 -3.07
C VAL A 287 -22.05 -4.10 -2.41
N GLN A 288 -21.16 -4.46 -1.50
CA GLN A 288 -20.28 -3.53 -0.79
C GLN A 288 -19.01 -4.28 -0.40
N ASN A 289 -17.86 -3.81 -0.87
CA ASN A 289 -16.57 -4.46 -0.72
C ASN A 289 -15.60 -3.56 0.06
N PRO A 290 -15.48 -3.71 1.38
CA PRO A 290 -14.53 -2.94 2.17
C PRO A 290 -13.10 -3.09 1.64
N GLN A 291 -12.34 -1.99 1.68
CA GLN A 291 -10.96 -1.92 1.23
C GLN A 291 -10.04 -1.55 2.39
N CYS A 292 -8.76 -1.89 2.27
CA CYS A 292 -7.71 -1.45 3.16
C CYS A 292 -6.55 -0.89 2.35
N GLU A 293 -6.14 0.32 2.66
CA GLU A 293 -5.05 1.04 2.01
C GLU A 293 -3.98 1.42 3.01
N GLY A 294 -2.82 1.78 2.50
CA GLY A 294 -1.66 2.15 3.29
C GLY A 294 -0.53 1.12 3.22
N LEU A 295 0.71 1.61 3.39
CA LEU A 295 1.91 0.77 3.28
C LEU A 295 2.12 -0.14 4.50
N GLN A 296 1.38 0.11 5.59
CA GLN A 296 1.60 -0.54 6.89
C GLN A 296 0.47 -1.50 7.30
N ARG A 297 -0.34 -1.96 6.34
CA ARG A 297 -1.55 -2.79 6.58
C ARG A 297 -1.29 -4.18 7.19
N ASP A 298 -0.04 -4.61 7.23
CA ASP A 298 0.44 -5.81 7.90
C ASP A 298 0.78 -5.59 9.39
N ARG A 299 0.63 -4.37 9.91
CA ARG A 299 0.73 -4.10 11.34
C ARG A 299 -0.44 -4.74 12.11
N TYR A 300 -0.17 -5.12 13.36
CA TYR A 300 -1.23 -5.45 14.30
C TYR A 300 -2.09 -4.22 14.59
N LEU A 301 -3.38 -4.43 14.78
CA LEU A 301 -4.34 -3.37 15.03
C LEU A 301 -3.85 -2.43 16.14
N PHE A 302 -3.79 -1.15 15.84
CA PHE A 302 -3.40 -0.08 16.76
C PHE A 302 -1.98 -0.20 17.31
N GLN A 303 -1.08 -0.89 16.62
CA GLN A 303 0.30 -1.10 17.04
C GLN A 303 1.29 -0.77 15.92
N LYS A 304 2.50 -0.36 16.31
CA LYS A 304 3.63 -0.20 15.37
C LYS A 304 4.26 -1.54 14.96
N LYS A 305 3.97 -2.59 15.72
CA LYS A 305 4.51 -3.92 15.45
C LYS A 305 3.83 -4.50 14.22
N ARG A 306 4.63 -4.92 13.24
CA ARG A 306 4.17 -5.67 12.09
C ARG A 306 4.11 -7.17 12.41
N ALA A 307 3.16 -7.87 11.82
CA ALA A 307 3.26 -9.31 11.73
C ALA A 307 4.46 -9.62 10.81
N MET A 308 5.35 -10.47 11.27
CA MET A 308 6.37 -11.02 10.37
C MET A 308 5.65 -12.02 9.46
N ARG A 309 5.21 -11.54 8.30
CA ARG A 309 4.72 -12.42 7.25
C ARG A 309 5.97 -12.96 6.52
N GLY A 310 6.33 -14.20 6.82
CA GLY A 310 7.10 -15.02 5.90
C GLY A 310 6.30 -15.20 4.59
N TYR A 311 6.86 -15.88 3.61
CA TYR A 311 6.15 -16.25 2.38
C TYR A 311 5.06 -17.28 2.71
N VAL A 312 3.90 -16.79 3.15
CA VAL A 312 2.76 -17.60 3.59
C VAL A 312 1.60 -17.34 2.66
N PHE A 313 1.11 -18.40 2.05
CA PHE A 313 0.05 -18.34 1.06
C PHE A 313 -1.15 -19.19 1.47
N LYS A 314 -2.34 -18.76 1.10
CA LYS A 314 -3.56 -19.55 1.32
C LYS A 314 -3.53 -20.79 0.43
N VAL A 315 -3.88 -21.94 0.99
CA VAL A 315 -4.01 -23.22 0.29
C VAL A 315 -5.35 -23.86 0.60
N GLN A 316 -5.94 -24.50 -0.38
CA GLN A 316 -7.17 -25.27 -0.21
C GLN A 316 -7.07 -26.61 -0.93
N SER A 317 -7.78 -27.61 -0.39
CA SER A 317 -7.94 -28.90 -1.05
C SER A 317 -9.30 -28.97 -1.73
N ASP A 318 -9.33 -29.42 -2.98
CA ASP A 318 -10.55 -29.77 -3.70
C ASP A 318 -10.94 -31.27 -3.54
N GLY A 319 -10.19 -32.01 -2.72
CA GLY A 319 -10.33 -33.44 -2.51
C GLY A 319 -9.47 -34.29 -3.42
N THR A 320 -8.88 -33.73 -4.46
CA THR A 320 -7.98 -34.41 -5.40
C THR A 320 -6.57 -33.88 -5.35
N LYS A 321 -6.40 -32.58 -5.08
CA LYS A 321 -5.12 -31.89 -4.99
C LYS A 321 -5.19 -30.67 -4.09
N TYR A 322 -4.02 -30.10 -3.77
CA TYR A 322 -3.89 -28.85 -3.07
C TYR A 322 -3.65 -27.72 -4.04
N ILE A 323 -4.45 -26.65 -3.92
CA ILE A 323 -4.35 -25.44 -4.75
C ILE A 323 -3.94 -24.28 -3.85
N MET A 324 -2.75 -23.74 -4.12
CA MET A 324 -2.26 -22.53 -3.45
C MET A 324 -2.64 -21.30 -4.27
N HIS A 325 -3.16 -20.26 -3.59
CA HIS A 325 -3.55 -18.98 -4.19
C HIS A 325 -2.34 -18.03 -4.33
N ALA A 326 -1.26 -18.56 -4.89
CA ALA A 326 -0.06 -17.84 -5.26
C ALA A 326 0.62 -18.58 -6.42
N GLY A 327 1.23 -17.86 -7.34
CA GLY A 327 1.89 -18.40 -8.51
C GLY A 327 3.16 -17.64 -8.86
N GLU A 328 3.54 -17.69 -10.13
CA GLU A 328 4.76 -17.02 -10.64
C GLU A 328 4.82 -15.53 -10.27
N GLY A 329 3.69 -14.81 -10.37
CA GLY A 329 3.57 -13.41 -10.01
C GLY A 329 3.86 -13.12 -8.54
N HIS A 330 3.76 -14.11 -7.66
CA HIS A 330 4.13 -14.01 -6.24
C HIS A 330 5.57 -14.47 -5.97
N GLY A 331 6.31 -14.90 -7.00
CA GLY A 331 7.68 -15.39 -6.87
C GLY A 331 7.77 -16.88 -6.58
N ILE A 332 6.73 -17.64 -6.84
CA ILE A 332 6.78 -19.08 -6.78
C ILE A 332 7.46 -19.59 -8.04
N THR A 333 8.35 -20.57 -7.88
CA THR A 333 9.13 -21.18 -8.98
C THR A 333 9.09 -22.68 -8.90
N GLU A 334 9.42 -23.34 -10.02
CA GLU A 334 9.65 -24.78 -10.04
C GLU A 334 10.75 -25.15 -9.02
N GLY A 335 10.48 -26.14 -8.18
CA GLY A 335 11.39 -26.57 -7.13
C GLY A 335 11.36 -25.73 -5.85
N SER A 336 10.44 -24.77 -5.73
CA SER A 336 10.09 -24.18 -4.45
C SER A 336 9.54 -25.26 -3.50
N GLY A 337 9.87 -25.18 -2.22
CA GLY A 337 9.38 -26.08 -1.19
C GLY A 337 8.40 -25.39 -0.25
N PHE A 338 7.35 -26.09 0.15
CA PHE A 338 6.32 -25.57 1.05
C PHE A 338 6.06 -26.55 2.20
N SER A 339 5.73 -25.97 3.34
CA SER A 339 5.21 -26.66 4.51
C SER A 339 3.74 -26.32 4.64
N LEU A 340 2.86 -27.32 4.64
CA LEU A 340 1.41 -27.11 4.67
C LEU A 340 0.87 -27.34 6.07
N ARG A 341 -0.04 -26.45 6.51
CA ARG A 341 -0.83 -26.57 7.72
C ARG A 341 -2.30 -26.32 7.39
N PHE A 342 -3.19 -27.14 7.90
CA PHE A 342 -4.63 -27.04 7.64
C PHE A 342 -5.40 -26.72 8.90
N TYR A 343 -6.56 -26.10 8.72
CA TYR A 343 -7.46 -25.81 9.81
C TYR A 343 -8.26 -27.06 10.20
N ASP A 344 -8.22 -27.40 11.48
CA ASP A 344 -9.15 -28.34 12.10
C ASP A 344 -10.15 -27.52 12.92
N GLY A 345 -11.31 -27.37 12.34
CA GLY A 345 -12.25 -26.43 12.89
C GLY A 345 -11.70 -25.00 12.87
N ASP A 346 -11.53 -24.33 14.04
CA ASP A 346 -11.02 -22.96 14.20
C ASP A 346 -9.53 -22.91 14.47
N LYS A 347 -8.89 -24.06 14.67
CA LYS A 347 -7.48 -24.13 15.01
C LYS A 347 -6.68 -24.53 13.79
N LEU A 348 -5.63 -23.77 13.49
CA LEU A 348 -4.60 -24.24 12.60
C LEU A 348 -3.88 -25.41 13.29
N SER A 349 -3.76 -26.52 12.61
CA SER A 349 -3.04 -27.70 13.13
C SER A 349 -1.60 -27.33 13.48
N ASP A 350 -1.16 -27.66 14.69
CA ASP A 350 0.25 -27.51 15.07
C ASP A 350 1.15 -28.53 14.36
N ALA A 351 0.56 -29.59 13.79
CA ALA A 351 1.28 -30.57 13.02
C ALA A 351 1.56 -30.04 11.61
N LEU A 352 2.84 -30.02 11.24
CA LEU A 352 3.29 -29.98 9.86
C LEU A 352 2.72 -31.20 9.13
N LEU A 353 1.69 -30.97 8.29
CA LEU A 353 1.04 -32.10 7.65
C LEU A 353 1.84 -32.63 6.47
N HIS A 354 2.48 -31.74 5.67
CA HIS A 354 3.16 -32.16 4.45
C HIS A 354 4.26 -31.19 4.02
N THR A 355 5.32 -31.74 3.45
CA THR A 355 6.21 -31.02 2.55
C THR A 355 5.60 -31.10 1.15
N ALA A 356 5.44 -30.00 0.46
CA ALA A 356 4.83 -29.94 -0.86
C ALA A 356 5.72 -29.16 -1.84
N SER A 357 5.61 -29.50 -3.12
CA SER A 357 6.30 -28.82 -4.22
C SER A 357 5.30 -28.49 -5.33
N PRO A 358 5.57 -27.47 -6.17
CA PRO A 358 4.74 -27.16 -7.32
C PRO A 358 4.70 -28.34 -8.30
N SER A 359 3.49 -28.77 -8.69
CA SER A 359 3.27 -29.72 -9.79
C SER A 359 2.80 -29.01 -11.05
N ARG A 360 2.04 -27.93 -10.89
CA ARG A 360 1.64 -27.03 -11.96
C ARG A 360 1.68 -25.60 -11.47
N LEU A 361 2.50 -24.82 -12.12
CA LEU A 361 2.71 -23.41 -11.81
C LEU A 361 1.97 -22.53 -12.83
N GLU A 362 1.13 -21.64 -12.35
CA GLU A 362 0.38 -20.68 -13.14
C GLU A 362 0.68 -19.24 -12.63
N PRO A 363 0.33 -18.19 -13.37
CA PRO A 363 0.63 -16.81 -12.97
C PRO A 363 0.21 -16.44 -11.54
N PHE A 364 -0.97 -16.90 -11.09
CA PHE A 364 -1.56 -16.48 -9.80
C PHE A 364 -1.98 -17.65 -8.90
N ARG A 365 -1.75 -18.87 -9.31
CA ARG A 365 -2.04 -20.06 -8.50
C ARG A 365 -1.02 -21.17 -8.79
N THR A 366 -0.91 -22.10 -7.85
CA THR A 366 -0.03 -23.26 -7.96
C THR A 366 -0.76 -24.50 -7.48
N GLU A 367 -0.74 -25.56 -8.29
CA GLU A 367 -1.09 -26.89 -7.82
C GLU A 367 0.12 -27.49 -7.11
N LEU A 368 -0.11 -28.10 -5.95
CA LEU A 368 0.94 -28.66 -5.12
C LEU A 368 0.84 -30.19 -5.07
N ASP A 369 1.95 -30.85 -5.33
CA ASP A 369 2.12 -32.27 -5.08
C ASP A 369 2.54 -32.52 -3.64
N VAL A 370 1.92 -33.53 -3.05
CA VAL A 370 2.22 -34.00 -1.70
C VAL A 370 2.66 -35.46 -1.81
N PRO A 371 3.66 -35.93 -1.07
CA PRO A 371 4.08 -37.31 -1.05
C PRO A 371 2.90 -38.27 -0.79
N ASN A 372 2.84 -39.39 -1.54
CA ASN A 372 1.69 -40.31 -1.63
C ASN A 372 1.37 -41.11 -0.36
N ASP A 373 2.11 -40.93 0.72
CA ASP A 373 1.98 -41.70 1.95
C ASP A 373 0.88 -41.20 2.93
N LYS A 374 0.23 -40.08 2.59
CA LYS A 374 -0.82 -39.47 3.43
C LYS A 374 -2.04 -39.09 2.63
N PRO A 375 -3.26 -39.44 3.11
CA PRO A 375 -4.49 -39.10 2.42
C PRO A 375 -4.73 -37.58 2.41
N LEU A 376 -5.21 -37.06 1.26
CA LEU A 376 -5.69 -35.69 1.14
C LEU A 376 -6.83 -35.45 2.14
N GLN A 377 -6.75 -34.32 2.87
CA GLN A 377 -7.87 -33.87 3.70
C GLN A 377 -8.95 -33.28 2.79
N LEU A 378 -10.13 -33.89 2.82
CA LEU A 378 -11.27 -33.44 2.02
C LEU A 378 -11.73 -32.04 2.45
N SER A 379 -11.82 -31.12 1.47
CA SER A 379 -12.41 -29.78 1.63
C SER A 379 -11.80 -28.93 2.76
N SER A 380 -10.51 -29.00 2.98
CA SER A 380 -9.81 -28.21 3.99
C SER A 380 -9.16 -26.96 3.40
N THR A 381 -9.23 -25.86 4.14
CA THR A 381 -8.44 -24.66 3.90
C THR A 381 -7.25 -24.63 4.85
N GLY A 382 -6.13 -24.07 4.40
CA GLY A 382 -4.91 -24.01 5.18
C GLY A 382 -3.95 -22.94 4.69
N LEU A 383 -2.72 -23.06 5.16
CA LEU A 383 -1.60 -22.17 4.83
C LEU A 383 -0.44 -22.99 4.30
N ALA A 384 0.18 -22.46 3.26
CA ALA A 384 1.43 -22.93 2.69
C ALA A 384 2.56 -21.97 3.07
N TYR A 385 3.51 -22.44 3.85
CA TYR A 385 4.71 -21.70 4.25
C TYR A 385 5.83 -22.07 3.29
N GLN A 386 6.36 -21.10 2.55
CA GLN A 386 7.50 -21.35 1.69
C GLN A 386 8.74 -21.58 2.55
N VAL A 387 9.33 -22.75 2.43
CA VAL A 387 10.53 -23.16 3.18
C VAL A 387 11.80 -23.12 2.34
N SER A 388 11.66 -23.05 1.01
CA SER A 388 12.79 -22.84 0.10
C SER A 388 12.33 -22.30 -1.24
N VAL A 389 13.19 -21.53 -1.89
CA VAL A 389 13.08 -21.18 -3.32
C VAL A 389 13.69 -22.29 -4.18
N GLY A 390 13.41 -22.29 -5.47
CA GLY A 390 14.02 -23.22 -6.42
C GLY A 390 15.55 -23.06 -6.48
N ALA A 391 16.24 -24.12 -6.90
CA ALA A 391 17.70 -24.11 -6.97
C ALA A 391 18.25 -23.09 -7.99
N LYS A 392 17.50 -22.81 -9.07
CA LYS A 392 17.86 -21.81 -10.08
C LYS A 392 17.85 -20.37 -9.55
N GLU A 393 17.11 -20.12 -8.48
CA GLU A 393 16.96 -18.81 -7.86
C GLU A 393 17.98 -18.57 -6.73
N ALA A 394 18.80 -19.56 -6.39
CA ALA A 394 19.83 -19.43 -5.39
C ALA A 394 20.76 -18.25 -5.67
N LEU A 395 21.17 -17.52 -4.62
CA LEU A 395 22.22 -16.52 -4.71
C LEU A 395 23.56 -17.25 -4.93
N ARG A 396 24.19 -17.02 -6.06
CA ARG A 396 25.54 -17.52 -6.32
C ARG A 396 26.56 -16.51 -5.82
N VAL A 397 27.37 -16.94 -4.86
CA VAL A 397 28.34 -16.09 -4.16
C VAL A 397 29.75 -16.50 -4.59
N TYR A 398 30.51 -15.57 -5.14
CA TYR A 398 31.97 -15.74 -5.31
C TYR A 398 32.66 -15.17 -4.09
N VAL A 399 33.48 -15.97 -3.43
CA VAL A 399 34.28 -15.56 -2.28
C VAL A 399 35.72 -15.45 -2.73
N GLY A 400 36.30 -14.25 -2.63
CA GLY A 400 37.66 -13.94 -3.03
C GLY A 400 38.70 -14.86 -2.38
N PRO A 401 39.91 -14.98 -2.95
CA PRO A 401 40.92 -16.02 -2.58
C PRO A 401 41.61 -15.75 -1.22
N ASP A 402 41.20 -14.74 -0.45
CA ASP A 402 41.78 -14.43 0.85
C ASP A 402 41.55 -15.55 1.86
N GLN A 403 42.59 -15.94 2.59
CA GLN A 403 42.54 -16.97 3.63
C GLN A 403 41.59 -16.58 4.79
N MET A 404 41.40 -15.29 5.06
CA MET A 404 40.44 -14.80 6.07
C MET A 404 39.00 -15.17 5.72
N LEU A 405 38.70 -15.48 4.45
CA LEU A 405 37.38 -15.89 3.97
C LEU A 405 37.23 -17.42 3.85
N ASP A 406 38.25 -18.21 4.21
CA ASP A 406 38.19 -19.67 4.08
C ASP A 406 37.06 -20.32 4.86
N GLU A 407 36.81 -19.81 6.06
CA GLU A 407 35.71 -20.30 6.90
C GLU A 407 34.34 -19.99 6.29
N LEU A 408 34.16 -18.81 5.70
CA LEU A 408 32.95 -18.47 4.95
C LEU A 408 32.73 -19.43 3.77
N ARG A 409 33.80 -19.76 3.00
CA ARG A 409 33.69 -20.74 1.90
C ARG A 409 33.26 -22.12 2.40
N LYS A 410 33.82 -22.57 3.53
CA LYS A 410 33.43 -23.86 4.14
C LYS A 410 31.97 -23.86 4.59
N GLN A 411 31.48 -22.76 5.20
CA GLN A 411 30.10 -22.65 5.64
C GLN A 411 29.11 -22.64 4.46
N ILE A 412 29.42 -21.95 3.37
CA ILE A 412 28.56 -21.93 2.18
C ILE A 412 28.59 -23.29 1.45
N SER A 413 29.74 -23.97 1.41
CA SER A 413 29.89 -25.25 0.76
C SER A 413 29.36 -26.45 1.55
N GLY A 414 29.11 -26.29 2.83
CA GLY A 414 28.66 -27.36 3.72
C GLY A 414 27.25 -27.82 3.40
N GLU A 415 27.09 -29.10 3.09
CA GLU A 415 25.79 -29.70 2.73
C GLU A 415 24.76 -29.71 3.87
N ASN A 416 25.14 -29.40 5.11
CA ASN A 416 24.33 -29.66 6.32
C ASN A 416 24.16 -28.50 7.28
N SER A 417 24.56 -27.30 6.92
CA SER A 417 24.34 -26.14 7.79
C SER A 417 23.85 -24.95 6.97
N PRO A 418 22.54 -24.65 6.98
CA PRO A 418 22.08 -23.35 6.53
C PRO A 418 22.82 -22.27 7.35
N LEU A 419 23.22 -21.19 6.70
CA LEU A 419 23.75 -20.04 7.40
C LEU A 419 22.82 -19.65 8.54
N PRO A 420 23.31 -19.32 9.74
CA PRO A 420 22.45 -19.01 10.87
C PRO A 420 21.41 -17.96 10.53
N GLY A 421 20.12 -18.24 10.77
CA GLY A 421 19.01 -17.31 10.55
C GLY A 421 18.34 -17.40 9.18
N SER A 422 18.70 -18.36 8.31
CA SER A 422 18.05 -18.56 7.00
C SER A 422 16.97 -19.62 7.06
N THR A 423 15.80 -19.29 6.54
CA THR A 423 14.70 -20.27 6.37
C THR A 423 14.34 -20.56 4.92
N ASP A 424 14.57 -19.62 3.99
CA ASP A 424 13.87 -19.64 2.70
C ASP A 424 14.76 -19.36 1.47
N MET A 425 15.89 -18.68 1.64
CA MET A 425 16.77 -18.35 0.50
C MET A 425 17.97 -19.28 0.43
N ARG A 426 18.19 -19.87 -0.76
CA ARG A 426 19.36 -20.69 -1.01
C ARG A 426 20.55 -19.83 -1.40
N ILE A 427 21.68 -20.10 -0.78
CA ILE A 427 22.98 -19.51 -1.09
C ILE A 427 23.91 -20.62 -1.55
N SER A 428 24.60 -20.42 -2.64
CA SER A 428 25.55 -21.39 -3.19
C SER A 428 26.87 -20.72 -3.55
N LEU A 429 27.98 -21.45 -3.38
CA LEU A 429 29.28 -20.98 -3.78
C LEU A 429 29.44 -21.07 -5.31
N SER A 430 29.90 -19.97 -5.93
CA SER A 430 30.34 -20.00 -7.33
C SER A 430 31.85 -20.15 -7.41
N SER A 431 32.32 -21.02 -8.32
CA SER A 431 33.75 -21.19 -8.62
C SER A 431 34.31 -20.06 -9.47
N ASN A 432 33.45 -19.40 -10.26
CA ASN A 432 33.83 -18.33 -11.17
C ASN A 432 33.12 -17.03 -10.82
N LEU A 433 33.84 -15.92 -10.92
CA LEU A 433 33.27 -14.59 -10.73
C LEU A 433 32.19 -14.27 -11.77
N GLU A 434 32.39 -14.66 -13.01
CA GLU A 434 31.44 -14.43 -14.12
C GLU A 434 30.07 -15.07 -13.90
N ASP A 435 30.03 -16.18 -13.15
CA ASP A 435 28.79 -16.89 -12.80
C ASP A 435 28.16 -16.43 -11.49
N ALA A 436 28.85 -15.58 -10.74
CA ALA A 436 28.38 -15.13 -9.43
C ALA A 436 27.38 -13.98 -9.54
N HIS A 437 26.42 -13.95 -8.63
CA HIS A 437 25.52 -12.79 -8.47
C HIS A 437 26.14 -11.74 -7.55
N ILE A 438 26.92 -12.18 -6.56
CA ILE A 438 27.59 -11.29 -5.61
C ILE A 438 29.01 -11.79 -5.35
N ARG A 439 29.93 -10.85 -5.23
CA ARG A 439 31.32 -11.05 -4.86
C ARG A 439 31.51 -10.59 -3.42
N VAL A 440 32.24 -11.40 -2.65
CA VAL A 440 32.69 -11.05 -1.29
C VAL A 440 34.19 -11.04 -1.28
N GLU A 441 34.78 -9.91 -0.93
CA GLU A 441 36.23 -9.73 -0.81
C GLU A 441 36.63 -9.16 0.55
N SER A 442 37.91 -9.29 0.90
CA SER A 442 38.48 -8.63 2.05
C SER A 442 38.99 -7.23 1.66
N GLY A 443 38.68 -6.23 2.47
CA GLY A 443 39.20 -4.87 2.35
C GLY A 443 39.39 -4.25 3.73
N GLU A 444 40.64 -3.89 4.07
CA GLU A 444 40.98 -3.20 5.34
C GLU A 444 40.37 -3.85 6.59
N GLY A 445 40.36 -5.20 6.67
CA GLY A 445 39.82 -5.95 7.81
C GLY A 445 38.29 -6.12 7.79
N SER A 446 37.64 -5.72 6.73
CA SER A 446 36.19 -5.85 6.51
C SER A 446 35.89 -6.74 5.30
N ALA A 447 34.76 -7.42 5.30
CA ALA A 447 34.17 -8.03 4.14
C ALA A 447 33.41 -6.96 3.33
N VAL A 448 33.72 -6.86 2.03
CA VAL A 448 33.11 -5.94 1.06
C VAL A 448 32.28 -6.76 0.09
N PHE A 449 31.12 -6.24 -0.26
CA PHE A 449 30.13 -6.92 -1.10
C PHE A 449 29.92 -6.13 -2.40
N GLU A 450 29.92 -6.83 -3.52
CA GLU A 450 29.68 -6.25 -4.83
C GLU A 450 28.79 -7.17 -5.64
N PHE A 451 27.63 -6.65 -6.12
CA PHE A 451 26.79 -7.38 -7.06
C PHE A 451 27.43 -7.35 -8.45
N HIS A 452 27.54 -8.52 -9.05
CA HIS A 452 27.95 -8.72 -10.43
C HIS A 452 26.75 -9.12 -11.27
N MET A 453 26.76 -8.63 -12.52
CA MET A 453 25.82 -9.01 -13.58
C MET A 453 24.39 -9.23 -13.07
N LEU A 454 23.69 -8.15 -12.90
CA LEU A 454 22.24 -8.19 -12.86
C LEU A 454 21.77 -8.51 -14.28
N SER A 455 21.84 -9.79 -14.64
CA SER A 455 21.54 -10.28 -15.99
C SER A 455 20.15 -9.82 -16.43
N GLY A 456 20.09 -9.05 -17.52
CA GLY A 456 18.88 -8.48 -18.07
C GLY A 456 18.74 -6.96 -17.87
N ILE A 457 19.70 -6.30 -17.21
CA ILE A 457 19.75 -4.84 -17.12
C ILE A 457 20.92 -4.37 -17.99
N PRO A 458 20.65 -3.81 -19.17
CA PRO A 458 21.70 -3.28 -20.04
C PRO A 458 22.50 -2.19 -19.32
N SER A 459 23.81 -2.14 -19.51
CA SER A 459 24.73 -1.07 -19.12
C SER A 459 25.31 -1.10 -17.71
N TRP A 460 24.97 -2.04 -16.83
CA TRP A 460 25.50 -2.03 -15.46
C TRP A 460 26.19 -3.36 -15.15
N GLU A 461 27.51 -3.31 -15.04
CA GLU A 461 28.32 -4.51 -14.76
C GLU A 461 28.36 -4.83 -13.26
N THR A 462 28.38 -3.80 -12.41
CA THR A 462 28.51 -4.01 -10.96
C THR A 462 27.76 -2.95 -10.12
N MET A 463 27.30 -3.33 -8.93
CA MET A 463 26.78 -2.45 -7.89
C MET A 463 27.47 -2.75 -6.57
N LYS A 464 28.19 -1.78 -6.02
CA LYS A 464 28.75 -1.90 -4.68
C LYS A 464 27.67 -1.76 -3.62
N VAL A 465 27.66 -2.68 -2.64
CA VAL A 465 26.85 -2.53 -1.44
C VAL A 465 27.56 -1.52 -0.54
N VAL A 466 26.86 -0.49 -0.12
CA VAL A 466 27.42 0.67 0.59
C VAL A 466 28.07 0.32 1.92
N HIS A 467 27.71 -0.82 2.49
CA HIS A 467 28.17 -1.21 3.81
C HIS A 467 29.13 -2.38 3.77
N SER A 468 30.12 -2.34 4.64
CA SER A 468 31.04 -3.44 4.92
C SER A 468 30.86 -3.89 6.38
N VAL A 469 31.19 -5.16 6.64
CA VAL A 469 31.15 -5.74 8.00
C VAL A 469 32.50 -6.31 8.37
N PRO A 470 32.87 -6.38 9.67
CA PRO A 470 34.15 -6.99 10.06
C PRO A 470 34.28 -8.39 9.48
N ILE A 471 35.41 -8.69 8.85
CA ILE A 471 35.65 -9.98 8.18
C ILE A 471 35.62 -11.16 9.17
N THR A 472 35.86 -10.89 10.46
CA THR A 472 35.78 -11.87 11.54
C THR A 472 34.38 -12.14 12.06
N ASP A 473 33.39 -11.34 11.67
CA ASP A 473 32.00 -11.52 12.06
C ASP A 473 31.21 -12.28 10.99
N LEU A 474 31.41 -13.61 10.97
CA LEU A 474 30.70 -14.50 10.04
C LEU A 474 29.19 -14.42 10.16
N GLY A 475 28.66 -14.12 11.36
CA GLY A 475 27.23 -13.94 11.56
C GLY A 475 26.69 -12.72 10.84
N ALA A 476 27.41 -11.58 10.92
CA ALA A 476 27.04 -10.38 10.17
C ALA A 476 27.20 -10.58 8.66
N ILE A 477 28.25 -11.28 8.20
CA ILE A 477 28.42 -11.63 6.77
C ILE A 477 27.24 -12.49 6.29
N ALA A 478 26.87 -13.51 7.06
CA ALA A 478 25.73 -14.37 6.76
C ALA A 478 24.43 -13.57 6.68
N GLU A 479 24.18 -12.65 7.62
CA GLU A 479 23.01 -11.77 7.58
C GLU A 479 22.98 -10.93 6.30
N VAL A 480 24.10 -10.29 5.90
CA VAL A 480 24.19 -9.53 4.64
C VAL A 480 23.85 -10.41 3.43
N LEU A 481 24.41 -11.62 3.37
CA LEU A 481 24.15 -12.55 2.27
C LEU A 481 22.68 -13.00 2.19
N GLN A 482 21.99 -13.14 3.33
CA GLN A 482 20.56 -13.41 3.37
C GLN A 482 19.74 -12.25 2.78
N TYR A 483 20.04 -11.02 3.20
CA TYR A 483 19.41 -9.83 2.64
C TYR A 483 19.72 -9.68 1.15
N ALA A 484 20.96 -9.95 0.74
CA ALA A 484 21.37 -9.93 -0.65
C ALA A 484 20.65 -11.00 -1.49
N ALA A 485 20.44 -12.20 -0.95
CA ALA A 485 19.71 -13.27 -1.62
C ALA A 485 18.26 -12.86 -1.90
N ARG A 486 17.57 -12.32 -0.92
CA ARG A 486 16.20 -11.83 -1.04
C ARG A 486 16.08 -10.63 -1.99
N TYR A 487 16.99 -9.65 -1.84
CA TYR A 487 17.09 -8.49 -2.73
C TYR A 487 17.30 -8.93 -4.19
N SER A 488 18.32 -9.77 -4.45
CA SER A 488 18.64 -10.29 -5.79
C SER A 488 17.49 -11.10 -6.38
N TRP A 489 16.85 -11.93 -5.56
CA TRP A 489 15.68 -12.71 -5.96
C TRP A 489 14.57 -11.82 -6.50
N HIS A 490 14.12 -10.85 -5.71
CA HIS A 490 13.05 -9.95 -6.13
C HIS A 490 13.44 -9.04 -7.28
N LEU A 491 14.71 -8.63 -7.39
CA LEU A 491 15.17 -7.77 -8.47
C LEU A 491 15.25 -8.52 -9.81
N ARG A 492 15.63 -9.80 -9.81
CA ARG A 492 15.78 -10.62 -11.05
C ARG A 492 14.48 -11.26 -11.52
N ARG A 493 13.46 -11.28 -10.71
CA ARG A 493 12.18 -11.94 -11.00
C ARG A 493 11.48 -11.29 -12.19
N GLN A 494 11.34 -12.02 -13.29
CA GLN A 494 10.70 -11.56 -14.52
C GLN A 494 9.78 -12.64 -15.07
N HIS A 495 8.74 -12.23 -15.79
CA HIS A 495 7.93 -13.16 -16.54
C HIS A 495 8.73 -13.69 -17.74
N PRO A 496 8.78 -15.01 -18.00
CA PRO A 496 9.61 -15.60 -19.07
C PRO A 496 9.18 -15.15 -20.47
N ALA A 497 7.92 -14.74 -20.63
CA ALA A 497 7.38 -14.25 -21.90
C ALA A 497 6.63 -12.95 -21.66
N PRO A 498 7.31 -11.78 -21.58
CA PRO A 498 6.68 -10.50 -21.32
C PRO A 498 5.72 -10.13 -22.45
N TYR A 499 4.43 -10.04 -22.13
CA TYR A 499 3.37 -9.71 -23.09
C TYR A 499 2.90 -8.25 -22.96
N ILE A 500 2.82 -7.76 -21.73
CA ILE A 500 2.32 -6.40 -21.43
C ILE A 500 3.24 -5.34 -22.03
N THR A 501 4.54 -5.47 -21.79
CA THR A 501 5.56 -4.55 -22.33
C THR A 501 5.77 -4.74 -23.83
N LYS A 502 5.78 -5.99 -24.33
CA LYS A 502 5.92 -6.29 -25.76
C LYS A 502 4.77 -5.67 -26.58
N MET A 503 3.55 -5.73 -26.07
CA MET A 503 2.37 -5.15 -26.73
C MET A 503 2.20 -3.65 -26.43
N LYS A 504 3.10 -3.05 -25.66
CA LYS A 504 3.04 -1.65 -25.21
C LYS A 504 1.73 -1.28 -24.52
N PHE A 505 1.11 -2.25 -23.83
CA PHE A 505 -0.12 -2.01 -23.06
C PHE A 505 0.11 -1.07 -21.87
N VAL A 506 1.32 -1.09 -21.31
CA VAL A 506 1.73 -0.19 -20.24
C VAL A 506 2.93 0.62 -20.70
N GLN A 507 2.84 1.93 -20.50
CA GLN A 507 3.90 2.91 -20.79
C GLN A 507 4.26 3.62 -19.50
N LEU A 508 5.55 3.84 -19.27
CA LEU A 508 6.09 4.51 -18.10
C LEU A 508 6.71 5.85 -18.51
N CYS A 509 6.41 6.88 -17.74
CA CYS A 509 7.02 8.19 -17.88
C CYS A 509 7.50 8.64 -16.50
N PHE A 510 8.80 8.75 -16.31
CA PHE A 510 9.43 9.22 -15.09
C PHE A 510 9.94 10.63 -15.31
N THR A 511 9.40 11.60 -14.58
CA THR A 511 9.66 13.02 -14.78
C THR A 511 10.10 13.70 -13.51
N GLU A 512 10.84 14.79 -13.64
CA GLU A 512 11.06 15.71 -12.55
C GLU A 512 9.77 16.42 -12.18
N LEU A 513 9.61 16.70 -10.91
CA LEU A 513 8.48 17.43 -10.37
C LEU A 513 8.95 18.80 -9.88
N GLU A 514 8.28 19.84 -10.33
CA GLU A 514 8.43 21.18 -9.78
C GLU A 514 7.33 21.43 -8.76
N GLU A 515 7.71 21.97 -7.62
CA GLU A 515 6.75 22.44 -6.64
C GLU A 515 6.10 23.72 -7.14
N SER A 516 4.80 23.73 -7.35
CA SER A 516 4.08 24.93 -7.79
C SER A 516 4.11 26.00 -6.70
N VAL A 517 4.27 27.25 -7.12
CA VAL A 517 4.51 28.42 -6.28
C VAL A 517 3.43 28.62 -5.20
N GLY A 518 3.67 28.12 -4.07
CA GLY A 518 3.20 28.46 -2.75
C GLY A 518 4.41 28.18 -1.86
N SER A 519 4.55 28.77 -0.70
CA SER A 519 5.69 28.37 0.14
C SER A 519 5.65 26.85 0.29
N ALA A 520 6.79 26.17 0.37
CA ALA A 520 6.90 24.71 0.66
C ALA A 520 6.14 24.25 1.94
N LEU A 521 5.34 25.13 2.48
CA LEU A 521 4.56 25.06 3.71
C LEU A 521 3.06 25.12 3.45
N ASP A 522 2.64 25.31 2.17
CA ASP A 522 1.24 25.47 1.80
C ASP A 522 0.63 24.11 1.46
N ILE A 523 -0.58 23.86 1.92
CA ILE A 523 -1.41 22.71 1.50
C ILE A 523 -1.60 22.73 -0.02
N ASN A 524 -1.58 23.92 -0.64
CA ASN A 524 -1.71 24.10 -2.08
C ASN A 524 -0.40 23.88 -2.84
N SER A 525 0.72 23.61 -2.16
CA SER A 525 1.93 23.13 -2.80
C SER A 525 1.62 21.82 -3.51
N THR A 526 1.57 21.87 -4.83
CA THR A 526 1.36 20.72 -5.70
C THR A 526 2.61 20.44 -6.47
N PHE A 527 2.86 19.18 -6.70
CA PHE A 527 3.90 18.75 -7.61
C PHE A 527 3.33 18.66 -9.02
N LYS A 528 3.90 19.37 -9.96
CA LYS A 528 3.59 19.24 -11.38
C LYS A 528 4.76 18.61 -12.13
N PRO A 529 4.51 17.69 -13.06
CA PRO A 529 5.58 17.16 -13.90
C PRO A 529 6.16 18.27 -14.79
N VAL A 530 7.50 18.32 -14.88
CA VAL A 530 8.22 19.26 -15.73
C VAL A 530 9.24 18.53 -16.60
N GLY A 531 9.44 19.04 -17.82
CA GLY A 531 10.37 18.43 -18.77
C GLY A 531 9.87 17.12 -19.39
N ASP A 532 10.81 16.44 -20.05
CA ASP A 532 10.55 15.22 -20.78
C ASP A 532 10.66 13.97 -19.89
N ASN A 533 10.29 12.82 -20.44
CA ASN A 533 10.51 11.53 -19.81
C ASN A 533 12.01 11.28 -19.61
N LEU A 534 12.42 11.09 -18.37
CA LEU A 534 13.82 10.85 -18.01
C LEU A 534 14.27 9.39 -18.26
N ILE A 535 13.34 8.47 -18.56
CA ILE A 535 13.69 7.10 -18.95
C ILE A 535 14.29 7.14 -20.35
N SER A 536 15.54 6.76 -20.46
CA SER A 536 16.26 6.73 -21.75
C SER A 536 15.70 5.64 -22.67
N ASP A 537 15.47 6.00 -23.93
CA ASP A 537 15.01 5.05 -24.96
C ASP A 537 16.06 3.99 -25.30
N SER A 538 17.35 4.28 -25.07
CA SER A 538 18.46 3.40 -25.46
C SER A 538 18.73 2.27 -24.48
N ASP A 539 18.61 2.55 -23.17
CA ASP A 539 18.98 1.59 -22.10
C ASP A 539 17.90 1.45 -21.01
N GLY A 540 16.78 2.18 -21.12
CA GLY A 540 15.69 2.15 -20.14
C GLY A 540 16.07 2.71 -18.76
N ALA A 541 17.21 3.38 -18.63
CA ALA A 541 17.73 3.90 -17.38
C ALA A 541 17.40 5.38 -17.18
N VAL A 542 17.39 5.81 -15.93
CA VAL A 542 17.31 7.20 -15.51
C VAL A 542 18.66 7.64 -14.98
N LYS A 543 19.16 8.79 -15.40
CA LYS A 543 20.43 9.36 -14.95
C LYS A 543 20.18 10.69 -14.23
N LEU A 544 20.46 10.74 -12.94
CA LEU A 544 20.21 11.88 -12.08
C LEU A 544 21.52 12.51 -11.60
N GLN A 545 21.65 13.81 -11.77
CA GLN A 545 22.70 14.61 -11.11
C GLN A 545 22.07 15.26 -9.87
N LEU A 546 22.57 14.93 -8.69
CA LEU A 546 22.01 15.34 -7.41
C LEU A 546 22.90 16.39 -6.74
N ASP A 547 22.30 17.51 -6.36
CA ASP A 547 22.90 18.52 -5.52
C ASP A 547 22.40 18.34 -4.07
N PRO A 548 23.25 18.04 -3.10
CA PRO A 548 22.85 17.87 -1.71
C PRO A 548 22.15 19.10 -1.10
N THR A 549 22.35 20.28 -1.70
CA THR A 549 21.79 21.55 -1.22
C THR A 549 20.44 21.88 -1.85
N ARG A 550 20.08 21.19 -2.95
CA ARG A 550 18.82 21.40 -3.70
C ARG A 550 18.09 20.09 -3.90
N PRO A 551 17.13 19.77 -3.05
CA PRO A 551 16.33 18.56 -3.22
C PRO A 551 15.55 18.61 -4.54
N ARG A 552 15.56 17.48 -5.27
CA ARG A 552 14.79 17.29 -6.50
C ARG A 552 13.78 16.19 -6.27
N TYR A 553 12.58 16.39 -6.78
CA TYR A 553 11.46 15.47 -6.65
C TYR A 553 11.10 14.87 -7.99
N PHE A 554 10.63 13.64 -8.00
CA PHE A 554 10.30 12.93 -9.23
C PHE A 554 8.97 12.22 -9.07
N GLY A 555 8.29 12.02 -10.21
CA GLY A 555 7.03 11.30 -10.29
C GLY A 555 7.06 10.26 -11.39
N LEU A 556 6.20 9.27 -11.27
CA LEU A 556 6.01 8.22 -12.26
C LEU A 556 4.55 8.26 -12.74
N LYS A 557 4.37 8.43 -14.04
CA LYS A 557 3.10 8.27 -14.75
C LYS A 557 3.07 6.90 -15.42
N ILE A 558 2.02 6.15 -15.16
CA ILE A 558 1.79 4.82 -15.74
C ILE A 558 0.54 4.91 -16.59
N THR A 559 0.67 4.62 -17.87
CA THR A 559 -0.42 4.73 -18.85
C THR A 559 -0.83 3.34 -19.31
N ASN A 560 -2.13 3.01 -19.24
CA ASN A 560 -2.71 1.76 -19.73
C ASN A 560 -3.47 2.01 -21.03
N THR A 561 -2.96 1.49 -22.12
CA THR A 561 -3.59 1.59 -23.45
C THR A 561 -4.45 0.36 -23.79
N SER A 562 -4.51 -0.64 -22.91
CA SER A 562 -5.31 -1.84 -23.10
C SER A 562 -6.74 -1.66 -22.60
N THR A 563 -7.61 -2.58 -22.96
CA THR A 563 -9.01 -2.66 -22.49
C THR A 563 -9.15 -3.43 -21.17
N VAL A 564 -8.04 -3.81 -20.53
CA VAL A 564 -8.03 -4.60 -19.29
C VAL A 564 -7.51 -3.73 -18.14
N PRO A 565 -8.25 -3.60 -17.03
CA PRO A 565 -7.77 -2.90 -15.86
C PRO A 565 -6.60 -3.66 -15.20
N MET A 566 -5.66 -2.94 -14.57
CA MET A 566 -4.45 -3.55 -14.03
C MET A 566 -4.15 -3.09 -12.61
N TYR A 567 -3.54 -3.98 -11.83
CA TYR A 567 -2.98 -3.69 -10.52
C TYR A 567 -1.51 -3.30 -10.69
N VAL A 568 -1.07 -2.35 -9.92
CA VAL A 568 0.30 -1.84 -9.92
C VAL A 568 0.85 -1.88 -8.51
N ALA A 569 2.12 -2.29 -8.38
CA ALA A 569 2.90 -2.10 -7.15
C ALA A 569 4.29 -1.59 -7.53
N ALA A 570 4.81 -0.61 -6.78
CA ALA A 570 6.09 0.01 -7.06
C ALA A 570 7.02 -0.03 -5.83
N PHE A 571 8.26 -0.46 -6.07
CA PHE A 571 9.29 -0.61 -5.04
C PHE A 571 10.60 0.03 -5.49
N LEU A 572 11.31 0.63 -4.56
CA LEU A 572 12.68 1.10 -4.75
C LEU A 572 13.66 0.15 -4.07
N PHE A 573 14.61 -0.33 -4.84
CA PHE A 573 15.71 -1.20 -4.42
C PHE A 573 16.97 -0.35 -4.31
N ASP A 574 17.43 -0.12 -3.09
CA ASP A 574 18.60 0.72 -2.83
C ASP A 574 19.90 -0.08 -2.70
N SER A 575 21.03 0.60 -2.87
CA SER A 575 22.38 0.02 -2.76
C SER A 575 22.73 -0.50 -1.36
N ASP A 576 21.97 -0.10 -0.33
CA ASP A 576 22.09 -0.60 1.04
C ASP A 576 21.27 -1.88 1.31
N LEU A 577 20.83 -2.55 0.26
CA LEU A 577 19.99 -3.75 0.29
C LEU A 577 18.61 -3.52 0.89
N SER A 578 18.18 -2.30 1.10
CA SER A 578 16.79 -2.04 1.47
C SER A 578 15.89 -2.11 0.24
N ILE A 579 14.65 -2.56 0.46
CA ILE A 579 13.57 -2.52 -0.53
C ILE A 579 12.45 -1.71 0.10
N ARG A 580 12.22 -0.52 -0.42
CA ARG A 580 11.19 0.39 0.06
C ARG A 580 9.95 0.32 -0.83
N THR A 581 8.79 0.27 -0.21
CA THR A 581 7.53 0.33 -0.92
C THR A 581 7.17 1.78 -1.22
N TYR A 582 6.89 2.09 -2.50
CA TYR A 582 6.40 3.40 -2.93
C TYR A 582 4.91 3.42 -3.18
N TYR A 583 4.39 2.33 -3.74
CA TYR A 583 2.96 2.20 -4.01
C TYR A 583 2.52 0.75 -3.90
N LEU A 584 1.39 0.52 -3.26
CA LEU A 584 0.68 -0.75 -3.23
C LEU A 584 -0.79 -0.54 -3.60
N PRO A 585 -1.38 -1.44 -4.39
CA PRO A 585 -2.80 -1.35 -4.68
C PRO A 585 -3.62 -1.59 -3.41
N PRO A 586 -4.86 -1.06 -3.32
CA PRO A 586 -5.79 -1.42 -2.26
C PRO A 586 -5.98 -2.94 -2.17
N THR A 587 -6.31 -3.45 -0.98
CA THR A 587 -6.67 -4.85 -0.77
C THR A 587 -8.12 -4.97 -0.34
N ALA A 588 -8.77 -6.03 -0.77
CA ALA A 588 -10.12 -6.40 -0.36
C ALA A 588 -10.09 -7.69 0.49
N GLY A 589 -11.15 -7.92 1.26
CA GLY A 589 -11.28 -9.15 2.05
C GLY A 589 -11.39 -10.41 1.19
N THR A 590 -11.20 -11.57 1.82
CA THR A 590 -11.21 -12.88 1.15
C THR A 590 -12.47 -13.09 0.30
N GLY A 591 -12.28 -13.48 -0.95
CA GLY A 591 -13.38 -13.71 -1.91
C GLY A 591 -13.97 -12.44 -2.51
N LYS A 592 -13.39 -11.27 -2.21
CA LYS A 592 -13.74 -9.99 -2.79
C LYS A 592 -12.66 -9.54 -3.77
N ILE A 593 -13.03 -8.65 -4.68
CA ILE A 593 -12.11 -8.11 -5.69
C ILE A 593 -11.68 -6.72 -5.22
N ALA A 594 -10.38 -6.53 -5.05
CA ALA A 594 -9.80 -5.21 -4.83
C ALA A 594 -9.93 -4.39 -6.12
N GLN A 595 -10.06 -3.09 -5.98
CA GLN A 595 -10.13 -2.20 -7.13
C GLN A 595 -8.78 -2.11 -7.86
N PRO A 596 -8.72 -2.37 -9.19
CA PRO A 596 -7.52 -2.10 -9.97
C PRO A 596 -7.28 -0.58 -10.08
N PRO A 597 -6.15 -0.05 -9.57
CA PRO A 597 -5.90 1.39 -9.60
C PRO A 597 -5.62 1.93 -11.01
N LEU A 598 -5.08 1.11 -11.89
CA LEU A 598 -4.79 1.47 -13.27
C LEU A 598 -5.96 1.05 -14.17
N ARG A 599 -6.84 1.99 -14.48
CA ARG A 599 -8.05 1.79 -15.28
C ARG A 599 -7.72 1.30 -16.69
N PRO A 600 -8.64 0.62 -17.40
CA PRO A 600 -8.47 0.34 -18.81
C PRO A 600 -8.63 1.60 -19.64
N ARG A 601 -8.26 1.54 -20.91
CA ARG A 601 -8.63 2.52 -21.92
C ARG A 601 -10.17 2.62 -22.01
N SER A 602 -10.68 3.86 -22.03
CA SER A 602 -12.10 4.13 -22.13
C SER A 602 -12.66 3.82 -23.52
N GLU A 603 -13.99 3.78 -23.67
CA GLU A 603 -14.65 3.64 -24.97
C GLU A 603 -14.38 4.83 -25.91
N THR A 604 -14.08 6.02 -25.36
CA THR A 604 -13.68 7.21 -26.10
C THR A 604 -12.18 7.22 -26.44
N ASP A 605 -11.50 6.09 -26.33
CA ASP A 605 -10.08 5.88 -26.64
C ASP A 605 -9.08 6.60 -25.70
N GLN A 606 -9.54 7.12 -24.56
CA GLN A 606 -8.66 7.73 -23.56
C GLN A 606 -7.98 6.63 -22.74
N PRO A 607 -6.64 6.66 -22.60
CA PRO A 607 -5.92 5.67 -21.82
C PRO A 607 -6.22 5.80 -20.32
N GLY A 608 -6.15 4.69 -19.58
CA GLY A 608 -6.13 4.74 -18.12
C GLY A 608 -4.80 5.27 -17.60
N ILE A 609 -4.83 6.11 -16.59
CA ILE A 609 -3.64 6.75 -16.03
C ILE A 609 -3.59 6.47 -14.53
N LEU A 610 -2.38 6.22 -14.03
CA LEU A 610 -2.04 6.19 -12.60
C LEU A 610 -0.76 7.00 -12.40
N THR A 611 -0.81 7.99 -11.52
CA THR A 611 0.34 8.83 -11.17
C THR A 611 0.85 8.47 -9.78
N ILE A 612 2.16 8.34 -9.62
CA ILE A 612 2.82 8.07 -8.33
C ILE A 612 3.76 9.23 -8.05
N GLY A 613 3.60 9.87 -6.89
CA GLY A 613 4.38 11.03 -6.48
C GLY A 613 3.71 12.37 -6.77
N TYR A 614 2.61 12.39 -7.51
CA TYR A 614 1.76 13.56 -7.78
C TYR A 614 0.36 13.10 -8.18
N GLY A 615 -0.58 14.03 -8.35
CA GLY A 615 -1.95 13.71 -8.77
C GLY A 615 -2.75 12.95 -7.71
N ALA A 616 -3.73 12.16 -8.17
CA ALA A 616 -4.76 11.53 -7.33
C ALA A 616 -4.29 10.32 -6.49
N ALA A 617 -3.15 9.68 -6.79
CA ALA A 617 -2.78 8.42 -6.12
C ALA A 617 -2.32 8.59 -4.66
N GLY A 618 -2.27 9.81 -4.12
CA GLY A 618 -1.96 10.07 -2.71
C GLY A 618 -0.59 9.55 -2.25
N SER A 619 0.35 9.31 -3.17
CA SER A 619 1.69 8.80 -2.87
C SER A 619 2.71 9.93 -2.84
N ALA A 620 3.71 9.80 -1.97
CA ALA A 620 4.81 10.75 -1.89
C ALA A 620 5.62 10.79 -3.19
N PRO A 621 6.17 11.95 -3.59
CA PRO A 621 7.11 12.03 -4.71
C PRO A 621 8.37 11.21 -4.42
N PHE A 622 9.00 10.71 -5.48
CA PHE A 622 10.30 10.07 -5.36
C PHE A 622 11.35 11.11 -5.01
N TYR A 623 12.17 10.81 -4.03
CA TYR A 623 13.28 11.62 -3.60
C TYR A 623 14.54 10.78 -3.54
N TYR A 624 15.57 11.22 -4.24
CA TYR A 624 16.87 10.55 -4.29
C TYR A 624 17.92 11.40 -3.60
N ARG A 625 18.75 10.74 -2.83
CA ARG A 625 19.90 11.35 -2.14
C ARG A 625 21.03 10.34 -2.10
N LEU A 626 22.20 10.76 -2.54
CA LEU A 626 23.42 9.95 -2.37
C LEU A 626 23.70 9.73 -0.87
N GLN A 627 24.09 8.52 -0.55
CA GLN A 627 24.52 8.23 0.82
C GLN A 627 25.82 8.99 1.15
N ASP A 628 26.03 9.26 2.44
CA ASP A 628 27.16 10.07 2.89
C ASP A 628 28.49 9.41 2.49
N GLY A 629 29.33 10.19 1.80
CA GLY A 629 30.65 9.73 1.31
C GLY A 629 30.64 9.08 -0.07
N LEU A 630 29.49 8.98 -0.74
CA LEU A 630 29.39 8.50 -2.14
C LEU A 630 29.27 9.65 -3.11
N ASP A 631 29.93 9.50 -4.27
CA ASP A 631 29.80 10.40 -5.41
C ASP A 631 28.88 9.83 -6.52
N GLU A 632 28.63 8.52 -6.47
CA GLU A 632 27.72 7.82 -7.36
C GLU A 632 27.00 6.68 -6.62
N GLU A 633 25.78 6.41 -7.04
CA GLU A 633 24.95 5.35 -6.49
C GLU A 633 23.98 4.79 -7.55
N LEU A 634 23.73 3.49 -7.50
CA LEU A 634 22.75 2.81 -8.36
C LEU A 634 21.62 2.27 -7.49
N SER A 635 20.39 2.63 -7.86
CA SER A 635 19.17 2.04 -7.31
C SER A 635 18.27 1.56 -8.44
N PHE A 636 17.22 0.80 -8.12
CA PHE A 636 16.29 0.29 -9.13
C PHE A 636 14.85 0.58 -8.70
N LEU A 637 14.12 1.29 -9.56
CA LEU A 637 12.68 1.41 -9.41
C LEU A 637 12.04 0.22 -10.13
N ARG A 638 11.31 -0.60 -9.36
CA ARG A 638 10.68 -1.81 -9.88
C ARG A 638 9.17 -1.69 -9.81
N VAL A 639 8.53 -1.81 -10.98
CA VAL A 639 7.09 -1.70 -11.16
C VAL A 639 6.52 -3.06 -11.54
N PHE A 640 5.67 -3.61 -10.68
CA PHE A 640 4.91 -4.83 -10.95
C PHE A 640 3.54 -4.44 -11.51
N VAL A 641 3.15 -5.08 -12.60
CA VAL A 641 1.85 -4.87 -13.24
C VAL A 641 1.18 -6.23 -13.42
N SER A 642 -0.11 -6.32 -13.10
CA SER A 642 -0.85 -7.59 -13.22
C SER A 642 -2.34 -7.37 -13.49
N THR A 643 -2.97 -8.34 -14.13
CA THR A 643 -4.42 -8.33 -14.38
C THR A 643 -5.25 -8.89 -13.21
N LYS A 644 -4.59 -9.49 -12.22
CA LYS A 644 -5.20 -9.93 -10.97
C LYS A 644 -4.44 -9.33 -9.78
N HIS A 645 -5.14 -9.10 -8.68
CA HIS A 645 -4.53 -8.59 -7.46
C HIS A 645 -3.45 -9.56 -6.96
N MET A 646 -2.28 -9.00 -6.63
CA MET A 646 -1.17 -9.67 -5.96
C MET A 646 -0.84 -8.91 -4.68
N ASP A 647 -0.85 -9.57 -3.54
CA ASP A 647 -0.26 -8.99 -2.33
C ASP A 647 1.25 -9.17 -2.38
N LEU A 648 1.95 -8.08 -2.68
CA LEU A 648 3.41 -8.01 -2.75
C LEU A 648 4.02 -7.28 -1.54
N SER A 649 3.26 -7.01 -0.50
CA SER A 649 3.73 -6.32 0.71
C SER A 649 4.90 -7.01 1.40
N PHE A 650 5.02 -8.33 1.22
CA PHE A 650 6.14 -9.13 1.73
C PHE A 650 7.49 -8.83 1.07
N ILE A 651 7.54 -8.13 -0.07
CA ILE A 651 8.79 -7.77 -0.77
C ILE A 651 9.59 -6.75 0.04
N GLU A 652 8.93 -5.88 0.80
CA GLU A 652 9.59 -4.84 1.59
C GLU A 652 10.68 -5.43 2.50
N GLN A 653 11.85 -4.83 2.48
CA GLN A 653 13.03 -5.25 3.24
C GLN A 653 13.72 -4.06 3.87
N ARG A 654 14.05 -4.14 5.15
CA ARG A 654 14.90 -3.16 5.81
C ARG A 654 16.36 -3.43 5.46
N LYS A 655 17.22 -2.42 5.62
CA LYS A 655 18.67 -2.61 5.50
C LYS A 655 19.18 -3.60 6.56
N PRO A 656 20.17 -4.46 6.23
CA PRO A 656 20.74 -5.44 7.18
C PRO A 656 21.47 -4.76 8.35
N PHE A 657 22.01 -3.58 8.13
CA PHE A 657 22.83 -2.87 9.09
C PHE A 657 21.94 -2.03 10.01
N ARG A 658 21.81 -2.45 11.27
CA ARG A 658 21.16 -1.64 12.30
C ARG A 658 22.16 -0.58 12.78
N GLU A 659 21.77 0.68 12.72
CA GLU A 659 22.43 1.71 13.50
C GLU A 659 22.25 1.35 14.98
N VAL A 660 23.33 0.90 15.63
CA VAL A 660 23.32 0.64 17.07
C VAL A 660 23.28 2.00 17.76
N PRO A 661 22.21 2.34 18.50
CA PRO A 661 22.20 3.57 19.27
C PRO A 661 23.38 3.54 20.24
N LYS A 662 24.25 4.53 20.17
CA LYS A 662 25.38 4.66 21.09
C LYS A 662 24.85 4.63 22.53
N GLY A 663 25.09 3.55 23.26
CA GLY A 663 24.84 3.46 24.69
C GLY A 663 23.75 2.48 25.17
N LYS A 664 23.19 1.59 24.32
CA LYS A 664 22.33 0.51 24.81
C LYS A 664 22.96 -0.88 24.56
N PRO A 665 22.85 -1.83 25.55
CA PRO A 665 23.34 -3.19 25.35
C PRO A 665 22.64 -3.87 24.17
N LYS A 666 23.38 -4.72 23.45
CA LYS A 666 22.86 -5.54 22.34
C LYS A 666 21.60 -6.29 22.81
N ALA A 667 20.47 -6.05 22.19
CA ALA A 667 19.30 -6.90 22.35
C ALA A 667 19.65 -8.29 21.79
N GLU A 668 19.34 -9.33 22.54
CA GLU A 668 19.52 -10.71 22.07
C GLU A 668 18.74 -10.92 20.77
N PRO A 669 19.27 -11.73 19.83
CA PRO A 669 18.55 -12.05 18.60
C PRO A 669 17.24 -12.78 18.96
N VAL A 670 16.12 -12.24 18.50
CA VAL A 670 14.82 -12.92 18.61
C VAL A 670 14.90 -14.17 17.73
N LYS A 671 14.81 -15.34 18.34
CA LYS A 671 14.81 -16.61 17.63
C LYS A 671 13.60 -16.64 16.69
N ASP A 672 13.83 -16.96 15.43
CA ASP A 672 12.82 -17.04 14.35
C ASP A 672 11.64 -17.97 14.69
N ASP A 673 11.84 -18.99 15.54
CA ASP A 673 10.80 -19.91 16.01
C ASP A 673 9.64 -19.20 16.72
N GLN A 674 9.89 -18.11 17.44
CA GLN A 674 8.82 -17.33 18.07
C GLN A 674 7.98 -16.52 17.07
N ALA A 675 8.54 -16.13 15.93
CA ALA A 675 7.82 -15.41 14.90
C ALA A 675 6.85 -16.34 14.14
N VAL A 676 7.26 -17.58 13.89
CA VAL A 676 6.41 -18.62 13.28
C VAL A 676 5.30 -19.04 14.25
N GLU A 677 5.61 -19.26 15.54
CA GLU A 677 4.61 -19.57 16.57
C GLU A 677 3.60 -18.43 16.78
N GLN A 678 4.05 -17.16 16.66
CA GLN A 678 3.19 -16.01 16.82
C GLN A 678 2.30 -15.75 15.60
N ALA A 679 2.79 -16.03 14.38
CA ALA A 679 1.96 -16.04 13.17
C ALA A 679 0.88 -17.14 13.25
N ILE A 680 1.22 -18.31 13.81
CA ILE A 680 0.30 -19.42 14.07
C ILE A 680 -0.76 -19.06 15.11
N ALA A 681 -0.37 -18.35 16.18
CA ALA A 681 -1.31 -17.93 17.22
C ALA A 681 -2.35 -16.90 16.72
N ASN A 682 -1.97 -16.08 15.74
CA ASN A 682 -2.82 -14.99 15.24
C ASN A 682 -3.92 -15.46 14.26
N GLU A 683 -3.78 -16.61 13.64
CA GLU A 683 -4.77 -17.16 12.70
C GLU A 683 -5.82 -18.08 13.33
N ARG A 684 -5.82 -18.25 14.63
CA ARG A 684 -6.78 -19.11 15.37
C ARG A 684 -8.26 -18.74 15.22
N ALA A 685 -8.58 -17.69 14.49
CA ALA A 685 -9.96 -17.18 14.37
C ALA A 685 -10.56 -17.32 12.96
N PHE A 686 -9.99 -18.12 12.06
CA PHE A 686 -10.49 -18.25 10.69
C PHE A 686 -11.53 -19.38 10.58
N LYS A 687 -12.84 -19.08 10.69
CA LYS A 687 -13.90 -20.06 10.47
C LYS A 687 -15.01 -19.66 9.53
N LYS A 688 -15.38 -20.68 8.73
CA LYS A 688 -16.61 -20.88 7.96
C LYS A 688 -17.00 -19.81 6.93
N SER A 689 -16.55 -20.01 5.71
CA SER A 689 -17.39 -19.71 4.56
C SER A 689 -17.66 -20.99 3.77
N ARG A 690 -18.84 -21.57 3.94
CA ARG A 690 -19.39 -22.55 3.01
C ARG A 690 -19.96 -21.82 1.81
N GLY A 691 -19.60 -22.24 0.61
CA GLY A 691 -20.28 -21.96 -0.64
C GLY A 691 -19.65 -20.82 -1.46
N PHE A 692 -18.65 -21.17 -2.26
CA PHE A 692 -18.29 -20.38 -3.42
C PHE A 692 -19.29 -20.69 -4.55
N SER A 693 -20.15 -19.72 -4.88
CA SER A 693 -20.74 -19.66 -6.19
C SER A 693 -19.70 -19.03 -7.12
N THR A 694 -19.21 -19.77 -8.09
CA THR A 694 -18.47 -19.24 -9.24
C THR A 694 -19.33 -18.16 -9.89
N PRO A 695 -18.81 -16.94 -10.10
CA PRO A 695 -19.51 -15.96 -10.91
C PRO A 695 -19.61 -16.48 -12.35
N PRO A 696 -20.65 -16.09 -13.11
CA PRO A 696 -20.82 -16.54 -14.48
C PRO A 696 -19.61 -16.13 -15.32
N ILE A 697 -19.20 -17.01 -16.22
CA ILE A 697 -18.07 -16.87 -17.13
C ILE A 697 -18.30 -15.66 -18.04
N SER A 698 -17.86 -14.49 -17.62
CA SER A 698 -17.52 -13.42 -18.56
C SER A 698 -16.23 -13.83 -19.28
N ARG A 699 -16.03 -13.40 -20.53
CA ARG A 699 -14.82 -13.67 -21.31
C ARG A 699 -13.60 -13.59 -20.41
N ALA A 700 -12.90 -14.72 -20.22
CA ALA A 700 -11.83 -14.83 -19.24
C ALA A 700 -10.78 -13.75 -19.51
N THR A 701 -10.61 -12.83 -18.57
CA THR A 701 -9.53 -11.83 -18.61
C THR A 701 -8.21 -12.60 -18.63
N PRO A 702 -7.30 -12.32 -19.57
CA PRO A 702 -6.03 -13.02 -19.62
C PRO A 702 -5.27 -12.85 -18.29
N GLU A 703 -4.72 -13.91 -17.75
CA GLU A 703 -3.95 -13.92 -16.53
C GLU A 703 -2.51 -13.50 -16.82
N LEU A 704 -2.21 -12.20 -16.73
CA LEU A 704 -0.92 -11.60 -17.07
C LEU A 704 -0.30 -10.92 -15.86
N TRP A 705 1.02 -11.03 -15.75
CA TRP A 705 1.81 -10.22 -14.84
C TRP A 705 3.17 -9.95 -15.46
N GLU A 706 3.78 -8.81 -15.11
CA GLU A 706 5.14 -8.46 -15.48
C GLU A 706 5.78 -7.58 -14.40
N ALA A 707 7.11 -7.56 -14.41
CA ALA A 707 7.88 -6.65 -13.59
C ALA A 707 8.84 -5.85 -14.47
N ILE A 708 8.65 -4.53 -14.47
CA ILE A 708 9.46 -3.59 -15.24
C ILE A 708 10.50 -2.99 -14.29
N THR A 709 11.76 -3.01 -14.69
CA THR A 709 12.87 -2.46 -13.91
C THR A 709 13.40 -1.20 -14.59
N ILE A 710 13.49 -0.11 -13.83
CA ILE A 710 14.09 1.14 -14.25
C ILE A 710 15.33 1.36 -13.39
N PRO A 711 16.55 1.19 -13.95
CA PRO A 711 17.77 1.55 -13.24
C PRO A 711 17.83 3.06 -13.04
N VAL A 712 18.16 3.51 -11.83
CA VAL A 712 18.30 4.93 -11.50
C VAL A 712 19.74 5.17 -11.05
N TYR A 713 20.49 5.77 -11.93
CA TYR A 713 21.88 6.14 -11.70
C TYR A 713 21.99 7.56 -11.16
N GLN A 714 22.59 7.68 -10.02
CA GLN A 714 22.70 8.93 -9.28
C GLN A 714 24.17 9.34 -9.23
N THR A 715 24.47 10.56 -9.58
CA THR A 715 25.81 11.16 -9.47
C THR A 715 25.75 12.48 -8.75
N ARG A 716 26.83 12.84 -8.07
CA ARG A 716 26.96 14.15 -7.43
C ARG A 716 27.12 15.23 -8.49
N ALA A 717 26.34 16.29 -8.40
CA ALA A 717 26.52 17.45 -9.27
C ALA A 717 27.88 18.12 -8.99
N PRO A 718 28.62 18.57 -10.02
CA PRO A 718 29.88 19.29 -9.83
C PRO A 718 29.64 20.57 -9.03
N VAL A 719 30.46 20.80 -8.00
CA VAL A 719 30.39 22.01 -7.19
C VAL A 719 30.74 23.21 -8.08
N GLY A 720 29.77 24.11 -8.34
CA GLY A 720 29.99 25.35 -9.08
C GLY A 720 29.34 25.47 -10.45
N ALA A 721 28.46 24.58 -10.86
CA ALA A 721 27.64 24.80 -12.06
C ALA A 721 26.49 25.79 -11.73
N GLU A 722 26.80 27.09 -11.77
CA GLU A 722 25.77 28.13 -11.91
C GLU A 722 24.98 27.84 -13.18
N SER A 723 23.67 27.72 -13.08
CA SER A 723 22.77 27.65 -14.22
C SER A 723 22.95 28.94 -15.05
N THR A 724 23.65 28.85 -16.15
CA THR A 724 23.54 29.88 -17.20
C THR A 724 22.14 29.79 -17.79
N ASN A 725 21.21 30.52 -17.19
CA ASN A 725 19.96 30.87 -17.85
C ASN A 725 20.36 31.68 -19.10
N VAL A 726 20.30 31.02 -20.23
CA VAL A 726 20.32 31.70 -21.51
C VAL A 726 18.95 32.33 -21.73
N ASP A 727 18.77 33.52 -21.22
CA ASP A 727 17.84 34.47 -21.79
C ASP A 727 18.24 34.73 -23.25
N GLN A 728 17.54 34.11 -24.20
CA GLN A 728 17.51 34.60 -25.56
C GLN A 728 16.09 34.52 -26.14
N LYS A 729 15.51 35.75 -26.14
CA LYS A 729 14.50 36.30 -27.04
C LYS A 729 13.24 35.52 -27.35
#